data_4491db6d42ff32ee50b6d678529d1a3f
#
_entry.id   4491db6d42ff32ee50b6d678529d1a3f
#
_cell.length_a   1.000
_cell.length_b   1.000
_cell.length_c   1.000
_cell.angle_alpha   90.00
_cell.angle_beta   90.00
_cell.angle_gamma   90.00
#
_symmetry.space_group_name_H-M   'P 1'
#
loop_
_entity.id
_entity.type
_entity.pdbx_description
1 polymer ?
#
loop_
_entity_poly.entity_id
_entity_poly.type
_entity_poly.pdbx_seq_one_letter_code
_entity_poly.pdbx_strand_id
1 'polypeptide(L)'
;MVSEQNNNTEALIKLLKKYWGFDEFRDSQKEIIDFVLQKKDVIALLPTGGGKSLCYQLPAVLMDGTCLVISPLIALMEDQVSQLTKRGIKTAYINSSLHFKDIDRILDNVIYGNIKILYVSPERLKTDLFLDRFKKMNISFVAVDEAHCISEWGNDFRPEYRNISAIKILKKDLSFIALTATATPEVVIDIEKQLSFKESNKIQRSFIRNNINYSVINGISKEKVLIKLLTNQCSIIYVRNRKKTKELSKLLNSNNYKTDYYHGGLDFKERSKKQNRWINNEFDTIIATNAFGMGIDKPDVKSVIHYDLPDTLESFYQESGRAGRDGKAAYSIILKDDQDIGNLKKRIKINFPEVEDVKKVFQSIVNIHQISIGYYSEEKFELDIDVISNNNKLSRSTTSQSIKYLINEGYIQQTNDYQFSMASIIMPIDRLNQFLNNYKDFEKIIDVLIRSYSSINQQMVRISEDVISKRLNIKKGETIILLNKLHQQNILIYEAKKSNYTISFSIPRPNINHLSLSKNFLNFKKVKNEKAKQLIDYVNQKIECRNINLLKYFGENKIEKCKNCDNCNMGLRIKNNSEKVVKNAIIFLLNYESKSPNFILRQLEEVIEKERLNSILKQMILEESILRDKNNLLYINL
;
A
#
# COMPACT_ATOMS: atom_id res chain seq x y z
N MET A 1 -8.13 -20.35 39.34
CA MET A 1 -7.87 -20.43 37.87
C MET A 1 -9.13 -20.70 37.04
N VAL A 2 -9.90 -21.80 37.24
CA VAL A 2 -11.11 -22.05 36.40
C VAL A 2 -12.24 -21.06 36.69
N SER A 3 -12.45 -20.64 37.94
CA SER A 3 -13.45 -19.64 38.35
C SER A 3 -13.12 -18.22 37.87
N GLU A 4 -11.85 -17.82 37.82
CA GLU A 4 -11.40 -16.53 37.31
C GLU A 4 -11.49 -16.45 35.78
N GLN A 5 -11.21 -17.56 35.08
CA GLN A 5 -11.39 -17.65 33.64
C GLN A 5 -12.86 -17.53 33.20
N ASN A 6 -13.79 -18.11 33.97
CA ASN A 6 -15.21 -17.99 33.71
C ASN A 6 -15.73 -16.59 33.96
N ASN A 7 -15.32 -15.93 35.06
CA ASN A 7 -15.69 -14.52 35.32
C ASN A 7 -15.17 -13.55 34.24
N ASN A 8 -13.94 -13.75 33.77
CA ASN A 8 -13.40 -12.94 32.70
C ASN A 8 -14.14 -13.14 31.36
N THR A 9 -14.58 -14.37 31.07
CA THR A 9 -15.31 -14.67 29.83
C THR A 9 -16.68 -13.99 29.81
N GLU A 10 -17.43 -14.03 30.91
CA GLU A 10 -18.72 -13.32 31.01
C GLU A 10 -18.55 -11.80 30.91
N ALA A 11 -17.53 -11.24 31.56
CA ALA A 11 -17.21 -9.83 31.46
C ALA A 11 -16.88 -9.42 30.02
N LEU A 12 -16.09 -10.22 29.30
CA LEU A 12 -15.76 -9.99 27.89
C LEU A 12 -17.00 -10.03 26.99
N ILE A 13 -17.92 -11.00 27.18
CA ILE A 13 -19.17 -11.10 26.39
C ILE A 13 -20.08 -9.88 26.68
N LYS A 14 -20.19 -9.47 27.94
CA LYS A 14 -20.95 -8.26 28.31
C LYS A 14 -20.40 -6.99 27.61
N LEU A 15 -19.07 -6.82 27.60
CA LEU A 15 -18.42 -5.70 26.93
C LEU A 15 -18.55 -5.79 25.40
N LEU A 16 -18.42 -6.99 24.82
CA LEU A 16 -18.61 -7.26 23.40
C LEU A 16 -20.01 -6.84 22.95
N LYS A 17 -21.03 -7.28 23.69
CA LYS A 17 -22.43 -6.90 23.43
C LYS A 17 -22.67 -5.40 23.59
N LYS A 18 -22.15 -4.81 24.67
CA LYS A 18 -22.33 -3.37 24.98
C LYS A 18 -21.73 -2.45 23.93
N TYR A 19 -20.48 -2.71 23.49
CA TYR A 19 -19.74 -1.77 22.64
C TYR A 19 -19.76 -2.13 21.16
N TRP A 20 -19.90 -3.41 20.80
CA TRP A 20 -19.88 -3.89 19.41
C TRP A 20 -21.19 -4.52 18.94
N GLY A 21 -22.12 -4.85 19.84
CA GLY A 21 -23.43 -5.41 19.49
C GLY A 21 -23.35 -6.89 19.07
N PHE A 22 -22.27 -7.60 19.42
CA PHE A 22 -22.12 -9.02 19.12
C PHE A 22 -22.37 -9.85 20.38
N ASP A 23 -23.04 -10.99 20.22
CA ASP A 23 -23.37 -11.91 21.32
C ASP A 23 -22.26 -12.96 21.55
N GLU A 24 -21.40 -13.20 20.56
CA GLU A 24 -20.34 -14.20 20.61
C GLU A 24 -19.10 -13.80 19.82
N PHE A 25 -17.98 -14.41 20.16
CA PHE A 25 -16.71 -14.23 19.43
C PHE A 25 -16.73 -15.03 18.14
N ARG A 26 -16.04 -14.50 17.13
CA ARG A 26 -15.65 -15.32 15.98
C ARG A 26 -14.54 -16.28 16.41
N ASP A 27 -14.42 -17.41 15.69
CA ASP A 27 -13.35 -18.39 15.97
C ASP A 27 -11.98 -17.70 16.15
N SER A 28 -11.20 -18.22 17.10
CA SER A 28 -9.86 -17.76 17.48
C SER A 28 -9.75 -16.36 18.10
N GLN A 29 -10.80 -15.51 18.06
CA GLN A 29 -10.72 -14.19 18.71
C GLN A 29 -10.57 -14.33 20.23
N LYS A 30 -11.37 -15.23 20.85
CA LYS A 30 -11.30 -15.47 22.29
C LYS A 30 -9.93 -15.99 22.71
N GLU A 31 -9.38 -16.95 21.98
CA GLU A 31 -8.06 -17.51 22.25
C GLU A 31 -6.96 -16.43 22.20
N ILE A 32 -6.99 -15.55 21.18
CA ILE A 32 -6.06 -14.42 21.08
C ILE A 32 -6.22 -13.47 22.27
N ILE A 33 -7.46 -13.12 22.63
CA ILE A 33 -7.75 -12.25 23.76
C ILE A 33 -7.27 -12.87 25.08
N ASP A 34 -7.42 -14.18 25.26
CA ASP A 34 -6.96 -14.89 26.45
C ASP A 34 -5.43 -14.80 26.61
N PHE A 35 -4.64 -14.90 25.52
CA PHE A 35 -3.19 -14.65 25.55
C PHE A 35 -2.86 -13.21 25.99
N VAL A 36 -3.58 -12.22 25.45
CA VAL A 36 -3.38 -10.80 25.83
C VAL A 36 -3.67 -10.58 27.30
N LEU A 37 -4.77 -11.15 27.83
CA LEU A 37 -5.13 -11.04 29.26
C LEU A 37 -4.12 -11.73 30.19
N GLN A 38 -3.49 -12.81 29.71
CA GLN A 38 -2.40 -13.49 30.41
C GLN A 38 -1.06 -12.75 30.30
N LYS A 39 -1.02 -11.58 29.64
CA LYS A 39 0.20 -10.81 29.36
C LYS A 39 1.28 -11.60 28.61
N LYS A 40 0.87 -12.51 27.73
CA LYS A 40 1.75 -13.27 26.84
C LYS A 40 1.86 -12.60 25.49
N ASP A 41 3.04 -12.71 24.87
CA ASP A 41 3.24 -12.30 23.50
C ASP A 41 2.45 -13.24 22.56
N VAL A 42 1.76 -12.70 21.54
CA VAL A 42 0.97 -13.51 20.60
C VAL A 42 0.99 -12.91 19.19
N ILE A 43 1.10 -13.79 18.17
CA ILE A 43 0.87 -13.43 16.77
C ILE A 43 -0.51 -13.90 16.33
N ALA A 44 -1.32 -12.96 15.86
CA ALA A 44 -2.65 -13.21 15.31
C ALA A 44 -2.65 -13.08 13.78
N LEU A 45 -2.70 -14.23 13.10
CA LEU A 45 -2.84 -14.30 11.63
C LEU A 45 -4.31 -14.48 11.28
N LEU A 46 -4.99 -13.39 11.03
CA LEU A 46 -6.40 -13.37 10.71
C LEU A 46 -6.64 -12.75 9.31
N PRO A 47 -7.51 -13.33 8.48
CA PRO A 47 -7.79 -12.79 7.16
C PRO A 47 -8.33 -11.36 7.23
N THR A 48 -8.31 -10.64 6.10
CA THR A 48 -8.99 -9.33 5.99
C THR A 48 -10.48 -9.49 6.29
N GLY A 49 -11.01 -8.61 7.15
CA GLY A 49 -12.38 -8.74 7.66
C GLY A 49 -12.58 -9.78 8.77
N GLY A 50 -11.51 -10.45 9.24
CA GLY A 50 -11.53 -11.44 10.33
C GLY A 50 -11.69 -10.84 11.74
N GLY A 51 -11.85 -9.52 11.88
CA GLY A 51 -12.07 -8.88 13.18
C GLY A 51 -10.79 -8.68 14.01
N LYS A 52 -9.64 -8.48 13.35
CA LYS A 52 -8.33 -8.24 14.00
C LYS A 52 -8.37 -7.17 15.10
N SER A 53 -8.99 -6.03 14.80
CA SER A 53 -9.01 -4.89 15.73
C SER A 53 -9.69 -5.23 17.07
N LEU A 54 -10.71 -6.07 17.05
CA LEU A 54 -11.40 -6.51 18.26
C LEU A 54 -10.48 -7.26 19.22
N CYS A 55 -9.50 -8.00 18.70
CA CYS A 55 -8.57 -8.81 19.50
C CYS A 55 -7.69 -7.97 20.45
N TYR A 56 -7.47 -6.68 20.15
CA TYR A 56 -6.78 -5.77 21.08
C TYR A 56 -7.70 -4.71 21.67
N GLN A 57 -8.75 -4.31 20.98
CA GLN A 57 -9.66 -3.27 21.48
C GLN A 57 -10.46 -3.74 22.70
N LEU A 58 -10.99 -4.96 22.67
CA LEU A 58 -11.80 -5.48 23.75
C LEU A 58 -11.00 -5.70 25.04
N PRO A 59 -9.82 -6.38 25.03
CA PRO A 59 -9.01 -6.49 26.25
C PRO A 59 -8.51 -5.12 26.74
N ALA A 60 -8.24 -4.16 25.86
CA ALA A 60 -7.87 -2.79 26.26
C ALA A 60 -8.96 -2.09 27.09
N VAL A 61 -10.23 -2.36 26.80
CA VAL A 61 -11.35 -1.80 27.58
C VAL A 61 -11.46 -2.49 28.96
N LEU A 62 -11.18 -3.79 29.04
CA LEU A 62 -11.26 -4.57 30.28
C LEU A 62 -10.08 -4.31 31.22
N MET A 63 -8.86 -4.24 30.68
CA MET A 63 -7.63 -4.12 31.47
C MET A 63 -7.43 -2.70 32.01
N ASP A 64 -6.73 -2.61 33.15
CA ASP A 64 -6.24 -1.33 33.65
C ASP A 64 -5.07 -0.83 32.82
N GLY A 65 -5.00 0.52 32.65
CA GLY A 65 -4.00 1.18 31.83
C GLY A 65 -4.44 1.40 30.39
N THR A 66 -3.48 1.75 29.56
CA THR A 66 -3.67 2.11 28.14
C THR A 66 -3.06 1.05 27.24
N CYS A 67 -3.79 0.59 26.24
CA CYS A 67 -3.24 -0.16 25.12
C CYS A 67 -2.55 0.81 24.15
N LEU A 68 -1.26 0.61 23.89
CA LEU A 68 -0.53 1.34 22.86
C LEU A 68 -0.65 0.59 21.53
N VAL A 69 -1.29 1.20 20.53
CA VAL A 69 -1.43 0.63 19.19
C VAL A 69 -0.48 1.30 18.23
N ILE A 70 0.42 0.52 17.63
CA ILE A 70 1.34 1.00 16.60
C ILE A 70 0.76 0.64 15.24
N SER A 71 0.45 1.66 14.43
CA SER A 71 -0.18 1.49 13.12
C SER A 71 0.53 2.34 12.05
N PRO A 72 0.67 1.82 10.81
CA PRO A 72 1.47 2.49 9.77
C PRO A 72 0.73 3.63 9.05
N LEU A 73 -0.57 3.81 9.30
CA LEU A 73 -1.43 4.67 8.50
C LEU A 73 -2.28 5.62 9.33
N ILE A 74 -2.08 6.89 9.07
CA ILE A 74 -2.84 7.98 9.73
C ILE A 74 -4.35 7.82 9.52
N ALA A 75 -4.80 7.59 8.28
CA ALA A 75 -6.21 7.45 7.97
C ALA A 75 -6.89 6.27 8.69
N LEU A 76 -6.15 5.16 8.89
CA LEU A 76 -6.65 4.01 9.66
C LEU A 76 -6.77 4.36 11.14
N MET A 77 -5.77 5.05 11.72
CA MET A 77 -5.82 5.49 13.11
C MET A 77 -7.00 6.42 13.36
N GLU A 78 -7.22 7.38 12.47
CA GLU A 78 -8.34 8.33 12.55
C GLU A 78 -9.71 7.63 12.48
N ASP A 79 -9.87 6.68 11.55
CA ASP A 79 -11.10 5.90 11.43
C ASP A 79 -11.36 5.05 12.67
N GLN A 80 -10.35 4.31 13.17
CA GLN A 80 -10.46 3.51 14.39
C GLN A 80 -10.82 4.36 15.61
N VAL A 81 -10.16 5.50 15.81
CA VAL A 81 -10.46 6.42 16.91
C VAL A 81 -11.89 6.99 16.77
N SER A 82 -12.30 7.39 15.57
CA SER A 82 -13.65 7.88 15.33
C SER A 82 -14.72 6.83 15.68
N GLN A 83 -14.53 5.58 15.24
CA GLN A 83 -15.46 4.48 15.53
C GLN A 83 -15.53 4.15 17.03
N LEU A 84 -14.39 4.10 17.70
CA LEU A 84 -14.33 3.81 19.15
C LEU A 84 -14.93 4.94 19.99
N THR A 85 -14.68 6.20 19.61
CA THR A 85 -15.26 7.37 20.27
C THR A 85 -16.78 7.37 20.15
N LYS A 86 -17.34 7.02 18.98
CA LYS A 86 -18.79 6.84 18.79
C LYS A 86 -19.39 5.76 19.68
N ARG A 87 -18.60 4.74 20.06
CA ARG A 87 -18.99 3.68 21.01
C ARG A 87 -18.81 4.09 22.48
N GLY A 88 -18.32 5.31 22.75
CA GLY A 88 -18.10 5.82 24.11
C GLY A 88 -16.76 5.35 24.73
N ILE A 89 -15.83 4.82 23.96
CA ILE A 89 -14.50 4.39 24.42
C ILE A 89 -13.54 5.58 24.24
N LYS A 90 -12.87 5.99 25.34
CA LYS A 90 -11.90 7.08 25.32
C LYS A 90 -10.62 6.65 24.59
N THR A 91 -10.40 7.21 23.43
CA THR A 91 -9.25 6.89 22.57
C THR A 91 -8.63 8.17 22.01
N ALA A 92 -7.35 8.07 21.67
CA ALA A 92 -6.63 9.15 21.01
C ALA A 92 -5.67 8.61 19.96
N TYR A 93 -5.22 9.48 19.07
CA TYR A 93 -4.13 9.17 18.13
C TYR A 93 -3.13 10.31 18.05
N ILE A 94 -1.88 9.98 17.74
CA ILE A 94 -0.80 10.94 17.51
C ILE A 94 -0.18 10.66 16.14
N ASN A 95 -0.23 11.66 15.26
CA ASN A 95 0.37 11.61 13.93
C ASN A 95 1.28 12.82 13.67
N SER A 96 1.89 12.88 12.49
CA SER A 96 2.79 13.97 12.10
C SER A 96 2.10 15.28 11.73
N SER A 97 0.75 15.30 11.60
CA SER A 97 0.00 16.50 11.23
C SER A 97 -0.46 17.34 12.44
N LEU A 98 -0.33 16.79 13.66
CA LEU A 98 -0.73 17.47 14.88
C LEU A 98 0.32 18.48 15.32
N HIS A 99 -0.14 19.61 15.88
CA HIS A 99 0.74 20.58 16.51
C HIS A 99 1.37 20.05 17.80
N PHE A 100 2.56 20.53 18.13
CA PHE A 100 3.30 20.09 19.33
C PHE A 100 2.46 20.19 20.62
N LYS A 101 1.71 21.28 20.81
CA LYS A 101 0.83 21.49 21.99
C LYS A 101 -0.28 20.43 22.08
N ASP A 102 -0.85 20.02 20.97
CA ASP A 102 -1.88 18.98 20.94
C ASP A 102 -1.30 17.61 21.28
N ILE A 103 -0.12 17.32 20.76
CA ILE A 103 0.60 16.08 21.08
C ILE A 103 0.88 15.99 22.58
N ASP A 104 1.43 17.07 23.17
CA ASP A 104 1.76 17.11 24.60
C ASP A 104 0.50 16.93 25.46
N ARG A 105 -0.58 17.64 25.14
CA ARG A 105 -1.88 17.47 25.81
C ARG A 105 -2.43 16.03 25.72
N ILE A 106 -2.29 15.38 24.57
CA ILE A 106 -2.74 14.00 24.40
C ILE A 106 -1.89 13.06 25.30
N LEU A 107 -0.57 13.24 25.31
CA LEU A 107 0.34 12.45 26.12
C LEU A 107 0.07 12.63 27.62
N ASP A 108 -0.23 13.84 28.08
CA ASP A 108 -0.66 14.10 29.47
C ASP A 108 -2.00 13.42 29.78
N ASN A 109 -2.97 13.45 28.88
CA ASN A 109 -4.22 12.74 29.03
C ASN A 109 -4.08 11.21 29.09
N VAL A 110 -3.02 10.63 28.50
CA VAL A 110 -2.68 9.22 28.63
C VAL A 110 -2.09 8.92 30.01
N ILE A 111 -1.28 9.82 30.57
CA ILE A 111 -0.64 9.63 31.87
C ILE A 111 -1.65 9.83 33.03
N TYR A 112 -2.41 10.93 32.99
CA TYR A 112 -3.24 11.41 34.10
C TYR A 112 -4.75 11.24 33.84
N GLY A 113 -5.15 10.95 32.63
CA GLY A 113 -6.55 10.76 32.21
C GLY A 113 -6.93 9.28 32.08
N ASN A 114 -8.05 9.04 31.38
CA ASN A 114 -8.63 7.72 31.23
C ASN A 114 -8.62 7.26 29.76
N ILE A 115 -7.53 7.52 29.02
CA ILE A 115 -7.40 7.03 27.65
C ILE A 115 -7.16 5.53 27.68
N LYS A 116 -8.06 4.74 27.07
CA LYS A 116 -7.96 3.27 27.01
C LYS A 116 -7.09 2.78 25.86
N ILE A 117 -7.08 3.52 24.74
CA ILE A 117 -6.31 3.12 23.56
C ILE A 117 -5.65 4.37 22.96
N LEU A 118 -4.32 4.31 22.80
CA LEU A 118 -3.53 5.33 22.11
C LEU A 118 -2.96 4.75 20.82
N TYR A 119 -3.33 5.34 19.70
CA TYR A 119 -2.74 5.01 18.38
C TYR A 119 -1.56 5.93 18.09
N VAL A 120 -0.44 5.35 17.66
CA VAL A 120 0.76 6.08 17.27
C VAL A 120 1.36 5.54 15.98
N SER A 121 2.01 6.41 15.20
CA SER A 121 2.84 5.95 14.09
C SER A 121 4.20 5.47 14.61
N PRO A 122 4.87 4.51 13.91
CA PRO A 122 6.15 3.96 14.36
C PRO A 122 7.27 5.01 14.46
N GLU A 123 7.21 6.07 13.64
CA GLU A 123 8.17 7.19 13.67
C GLU A 123 8.12 7.94 15.00
N ARG A 124 6.97 7.99 15.65
CA ARG A 124 6.79 8.68 16.93
C ARG A 124 7.58 8.04 18.07
N LEU A 125 7.81 6.74 17.99
CA LEU A 125 8.55 5.98 19.01
C LEU A 125 10.02 6.41 19.18
N LYS A 126 10.56 7.21 18.26
CA LYS A 126 11.95 7.73 18.32
C LYS A 126 12.05 9.12 18.94
N THR A 127 10.95 9.82 19.17
CA THR A 127 10.99 11.21 19.65
C THR A 127 11.19 11.25 21.15
N ASP A 128 12.12 12.10 21.63
CA ASP A 128 12.44 12.23 23.05
C ASP A 128 11.21 12.53 23.89
N LEU A 129 10.36 13.45 23.42
CA LEU A 129 9.09 13.79 24.09
C LEU A 129 8.23 12.54 24.33
N PHE A 130 8.08 11.66 23.31
CA PHE A 130 7.28 10.45 23.46
C PHE A 130 7.94 9.47 24.45
N LEU A 131 9.24 9.24 24.33
CA LEU A 131 9.97 8.29 25.18
C LEU A 131 9.93 8.71 26.66
N ASP A 132 10.08 9.99 26.96
CA ASP A 132 10.01 10.49 28.34
C ASP A 132 8.61 10.38 28.93
N ARG A 133 7.57 10.66 28.13
CA ARG A 133 6.18 10.47 28.55
C ARG A 133 5.82 8.99 28.68
N PHE A 134 6.29 8.15 27.75
CA PHE A 134 6.04 6.70 27.75
C PHE A 134 6.54 6.02 29.04
N LYS A 135 7.67 6.41 29.60
CA LYS A 135 8.18 5.91 30.88
C LYS A 135 7.15 6.09 32.03
N LYS A 136 6.36 7.17 31.98
CA LYS A 136 5.38 7.55 33.01
C LYS A 136 3.98 6.95 32.76
N MET A 137 3.69 6.49 31.53
CA MET A 137 2.37 5.92 31.18
C MET A 137 2.16 4.56 31.84
N ASN A 138 0.95 4.29 32.28
CA ASN A 138 0.52 2.94 32.64
C ASN A 138 0.05 2.19 31.38
N ILE A 139 0.97 1.44 30.74
CA ILE A 139 0.67 0.67 29.51
C ILE A 139 0.29 -0.75 29.89
N SER A 140 -0.91 -1.19 29.49
CA SER A 140 -1.40 -2.54 29.71
C SER A 140 -0.71 -3.58 28.80
N PHE A 141 -0.61 -3.29 27.51
CA PHE A 141 0.08 -4.07 26.47
C PHE A 141 0.26 -3.23 25.20
N VAL A 142 1.02 -3.76 24.24
CA VAL A 142 1.27 -3.12 22.94
C VAL A 142 0.64 -3.94 21.82
N ALA A 143 -0.16 -3.30 20.98
CA ALA A 143 -0.69 -3.89 19.75
C ALA A 143 0.10 -3.36 18.55
N VAL A 144 0.66 -4.28 17.77
CA VAL A 144 1.37 -3.96 16.52
C VAL A 144 0.45 -4.34 15.36
N ASP A 145 -0.22 -3.35 14.81
CA ASP A 145 -1.10 -3.54 13.66
C ASP A 145 -0.28 -3.57 12.37
N GLU A 146 -0.75 -4.32 11.37
CA GLU A 146 -0.01 -4.61 10.13
C GLU A 146 1.45 -5.04 10.40
N ALA A 147 1.62 -5.97 11.34
CA ALA A 147 2.92 -6.40 11.86
C ALA A 147 3.88 -6.91 10.77
N HIS A 148 3.37 -7.30 9.59
CA HIS A 148 4.20 -7.66 8.44
C HIS A 148 5.10 -6.51 7.96
N CYS A 149 4.81 -5.25 8.34
CA CYS A 149 5.66 -4.10 8.04
C CYS A 149 7.03 -4.14 8.74
N ILE A 150 7.21 -4.96 9.78
CA ILE A 150 8.47 -5.11 10.50
C ILE A 150 9.51 -5.91 9.69
N SER A 151 9.04 -6.77 8.79
CA SER A 151 9.85 -7.73 8.08
C SER A 151 10.23 -7.25 6.68
N GLU A 152 11.50 -7.40 6.31
CA GLU A 152 11.96 -7.19 4.92
C GLU A 152 11.31 -8.17 3.94
N TRP A 153 10.90 -9.32 4.43
CA TRP A 153 10.14 -10.32 3.68
C TRP A 153 8.67 -9.98 3.57
N GLY A 154 8.20 -8.95 4.31
CA GLY A 154 6.84 -8.45 4.26
C GLY A 154 6.50 -7.74 2.94
N ASN A 155 5.21 -7.45 2.75
CA ASN A 155 4.74 -6.77 1.55
C ASN A 155 5.09 -5.26 1.54
N ASP A 156 4.96 -4.60 2.69
CA ASP A 156 5.18 -3.16 2.89
C ASP A 156 6.17 -2.95 4.05
N PHE A 157 7.44 -3.29 3.80
CA PHE A 157 8.49 -3.12 4.81
C PHE A 157 8.68 -1.65 5.17
N ARG A 158 8.71 -1.38 6.48
CA ARG A 158 8.96 -0.05 7.06
C ARG A 158 10.06 -0.13 8.11
N PRO A 159 11.23 0.43 7.84
CA PRO A 159 12.36 0.37 8.78
C PRO A 159 12.03 0.85 10.19
N GLU A 160 11.12 1.82 10.32
CA GLU A 160 10.68 2.39 11.60
C GLU A 160 10.00 1.35 12.51
N TYR A 161 9.40 0.30 11.95
CA TYR A 161 8.81 -0.80 12.73
C TYR A 161 9.85 -1.59 13.53
N ARG A 162 11.11 -1.63 13.09
CA ARG A 162 12.19 -2.30 13.84
C ARG A 162 12.48 -1.66 15.19
N ASN A 163 12.12 -0.39 15.37
CA ASN A 163 12.33 0.31 16.65
C ASN A 163 11.26 -0.01 17.69
N ILE A 164 10.22 -0.78 17.33
CA ILE A 164 9.15 -1.14 18.27
C ILE A 164 9.70 -1.96 19.44
N SER A 165 10.67 -2.84 19.20
CA SER A 165 11.30 -3.64 20.27
C SER A 165 12.03 -2.77 21.31
N ALA A 166 12.52 -1.57 20.93
CA ALA A 166 13.22 -0.67 21.84
C ALA A 166 12.34 -0.21 23.04
N ILE A 167 11.02 -0.09 22.86
CA ILE A 167 10.11 0.24 23.96
C ILE A 167 10.00 -0.88 25.01
N LYS A 168 10.29 -2.15 24.65
CA LYS A 168 10.35 -3.29 25.57
C LYS A 168 11.50 -3.13 26.57
N ILE A 169 12.59 -2.47 26.18
CA ILE A 169 13.72 -2.17 27.06
C ILE A 169 13.31 -1.19 28.17
N LEU A 170 12.42 -0.24 27.85
CA LEU A 170 11.93 0.76 28.81
C LEU A 170 10.94 0.20 29.81
N LYS A 171 10.20 -0.86 29.43
CA LYS A 171 9.24 -1.54 30.29
C LYS A 171 9.33 -3.07 30.05
N LYS A 172 10.03 -3.78 30.92
CA LYS A 172 10.40 -5.19 30.76
C LYS A 172 9.21 -6.17 30.73
N ASP A 173 8.08 -5.80 31.34
CA ASP A 173 6.88 -6.67 31.46
C ASP A 173 5.82 -6.41 30.39
N LEU A 174 6.15 -5.62 29.35
CA LEU A 174 5.23 -5.40 28.24
C LEU A 174 5.06 -6.65 27.40
N SER A 175 3.80 -7.06 27.21
CA SER A 175 3.42 -8.04 26.21
C SER A 175 3.01 -7.38 24.90
N PHE A 176 3.22 -8.10 23.80
CA PHE A 176 2.90 -7.64 22.47
C PHE A 176 1.88 -8.55 21.80
N ILE A 177 0.87 -7.96 21.18
CA ILE A 177 0.03 -8.64 20.20
C ILE A 177 0.39 -8.12 18.80
N ALA A 178 0.89 -9.00 17.93
CA ALA A 178 1.21 -8.70 16.54
C ALA A 178 0.08 -9.18 15.63
N LEU A 179 -0.53 -8.28 14.86
CA LEU A 179 -1.68 -8.59 14.01
C LEU A 179 -1.34 -8.36 12.55
N THR A 180 -1.66 -9.33 11.70
CA THR A 180 -1.54 -9.16 10.25
C THR A 180 -2.50 -10.10 9.51
N ALA A 181 -2.84 -9.73 8.26
CA ALA A 181 -3.63 -10.57 7.36
C ALA A 181 -2.76 -11.24 6.28
N THR A 182 -1.50 -10.89 6.16
CA THR A 182 -0.66 -11.23 4.99
C THR A 182 0.77 -11.55 5.43
N ALA A 183 0.96 -12.63 6.18
CA ALA A 183 2.29 -13.08 6.56
C ALA A 183 2.54 -14.51 6.09
N THR A 184 3.65 -14.72 5.39
CA THR A 184 4.18 -16.05 5.09
C THR A 184 4.89 -16.61 6.32
N PRO A 185 5.21 -17.92 6.38
CA PRO A 185 5.93 -18.50 7.51
C PRO A 185 7.25 -17.77 7.85
N GLU A 186 7.98 -17.32 6.84
CA GLU A 186 9.23 -16.59 7.01
C GLU A 186 9.00 -15.21 7.66
N VAL A 187 7.91 -14.53 7.27
CA VAL A 187 7.52 -13.24 7.85
C VAL A 187 7.13 -13.41 9.32
N VAL A 188 6.44 -14.49 9.68
CA VAL A 188 6.07 -14.79 11.07
C VAL A 188 7.31 -14.94 11.95
N ILE A 189 8.27 -15.75 11.52
CA ILE A 189 9.55 -15.96 12.24
C ILE A 189 10.29 -14.63 12.43
N ASP A 190 10.31 -13.79 11.41
CA ASP A 190 10.98 -12.49 11.49
C ASP A 190 10.24 -11.53 12.43
N ILE A 191 8.91 -11.51 12.45
CA ILE A 191 8.11 -10.73 13.41
C ILE A 191 8.46 -11.12 14.86
N GLU A 192 8.47 -12.40 15.18
CA GLU A 192 8.82 -12.92 16.51
C GLU A 192 10.22 -12.46 16.94
N LYS A 193 11.17 -12.61 16.03
CA LYS A 193 12.56 -12.19 16.25
C LYS A 193 12.68 -10.68 16.49
N GLN A 194 12.09 -9.87 15.61
CA GLN A 194 12.20 -8.41 15.67
C GLN A 194 11.47 -7.81 16.88
N LEU A 195 10.37 -8.41 17.31
CA LEU A 195 9.64 -8.01 18.52
C LEU A 195 10.17 -8.66 19.79
N SER A 196 11.22 -9.49 19.70
CA SER A 196 11.84 -10.18 20.83
C SER A 196 10.82 -10.96 21.66
N PHE A 197 10.00 -11.77 21.02
CA PHE A 197 9.03 -12.63 21.70
C PHE A 197 9.76 -13.68 22.53
N LYS A 198 9.27 -13.91 23.75
CA LYS A 198 9.84 -14.92 24.65
C LYS A 198 9.40 -16.32 24.27
N GLU A 199 8.16 -16.45 23.80
CA GLU A 199 7.51 -17.70 23.38
C GLU A 199 6.79 -17.48 22.07
N SER A 200 6.78 -18.51 21.21
CA SER A 200 6.04 -18.48 19.96
C SER A 200 4.59 -18.89 20.18
N ASN A 201 3.72 -17.92 20.47
CA ASN A 201 2.29 -18.13 20.52
C ASN A 201 1.67 -17.63 19.22
N LYS A 202 1.43 -18.55 18.29
CA LYS A 202 0.85 -18.22 16.97
C LYS A 202 -0.57 -18.77 16.86
N ILE A 203 -1.52 -17.88 16.62
CA ILE A 203 -2.90 -18.23 16.30
C ILE A 203 -3.19 -17.83 14.87
N GLN A 204 -3.52 -18.83 14.07
CA GLN A 204 -3.76 -18.65 12.64
C GLN A 204 -5.14 -19.17 12.26
N ARG A 205 -5.96 -18.31 11.64
CA ARG A 205 -7.13 -18.74 10.87
C ARG A 205 -6.77 -18.97 9.42
N SER A 206 -7.51 -19.88 8.80
CA SER A 206 -7.36 -20.10 7.37
C SER A 206 -7.56 -18.79 6.58
N PHE A 207 -6.69 -18.58 5.63
CA PHE A 207 -6.79 -17.46 4.68
C PHE A 207 -7.90 -17.65 3.63
N ILE A 208 -8.61 -18.76 3.68
CA ILE A 208 -9.66 -19.06 2.71
C ILE A 208 -10.83 -18.07 2.81
N ARG A 209 -11.27 -17.58 1.65
CA ARG A 209 -12.46 -16.75 1.51
C ARG A 209 -13.42 -17.45 0.53
N ASN A 210 -14.27 -18.32 1.08
CA ASN A 210 -15.19 -19.17 0.28
C ASN A 210 -16.19 -18.37 -0.56
N ASN A 211 -16.52 -17.15 -0.13
CA ASN A 211 -17.45 -16.27 -0.81
C ASN A 211 -16.82 -15.42 -1.92
N ILE A 212 -15.49 -15.44 -2.08
CA ILE A 212 -14.80 -14.70 -3.14
C ILE A 212 -14.47 -15.65 -4.30
N ASN A 213 -14.95 -15.29 -5.48
CA ASN A 213 -14.63 -15.95 -6.74
C ASN A 213 -13.38 -15.29 -7.35
N TYR A 214 -12.26 -16.00 -7.36
CA TYR A 214 -11.02 -15.52 -7.97
C TYR A 214 -10.95 -15.89 -9.44
N SER A 215 -10.64 -14.92 -10.30
CA SER A 215 -10.57 -15.14 -11.76
C SER A 215 -9.45 -14.31 -12.38
N VAL A 216 -8.81 -14.89 -13.40
CA VAL A 216 -7.86 -14.20 -14.29
C VAL A 216 -8.43 -14.22 -15.70
N ILE A 217 -8.68 -13.03 -16.23
CA ILE A 217 -9.27 -12.87 -17.56
C ILE A 217 -8.20 -12.29 -18.49
N ASN A 218 -7.87 -13.03 -19.55
CA ASN A 218 -7.00 -12.55 -20.61
C ASN A 218 -7.85 -11.80 -21.64
N GLY A 219 -7.41 -10.61 -22.06
CA GLY A 219 -8.14 -9.80 -23.02
C GLY A 219 -7.25 -8.92 -23.88
N ILE A 220 -7.56 -8.86 -25.17
CA ILE A 220 -6.86 -7.99 -26.14
C ILE A 220 -7.16 -6.51 -25.83
N SER A 221 -8.32 -6.20 -25.24
CA SER A 221 -8.70 -4.85 -24.83
C SER A 221 -9.30 -4.88 -23.44
N LYS A 222 -8.48 -4.56 -22.42
CA LYS A 222 -8.93 -4.51 -21.03
C LYS A 222 -10.10 -3.53 -20.81
N GLU A 223 -10.15 -2.44 -21.54
CA GLU A 223 -11.22 -1.43 -21.42
C GLU A 223 -12.56 -2.00 -21.84
N LYS A 224 -12.61 -2.72 -22.98
CA LYS A 224 -13.84 -3.39 -23.44
C LYS A 224 -14.29 -4.50 -22.48
N VAL A 225 -13.33 -5.27 -21.96
CA VAL A 225 -13.61 -6.32 -20.98
C VAL A 225 -14.12 -5.71 -19.67
N LEU A 226 -13.49 -4.64 -19.20
CA LEU A 226 -13.88 -3.92 -17.98
C LEU A 226 -15.32 -3.41 -18.06
N ILE A 227 -15.70 -2.75 -19.17
CA ILE A 227 -17.07 -2.26 -19.40
C ILE A 227 -18.09 -3.41 -19.34
N LYS A 228 -17.76 -4.59 -19.90
CA LYS A 228 -18.65 -5.75 -19.85
C LYS A 228 -18.76 -6.41 -18.47
N LEU A 229 -17.73 -6.30 -17.65
CA LEU A 229 -17.69 -6.88 -16.29
C LEU A 229 -18.38 -6.01 -15.25
N LEU A 230 -18.40 -4.70 -15.46
CA LEU A 230 -19.01 -3.78 -14.52
C LEU A 230 -20.52 -3.92 -14.53
N THR A 231 -21.06 -3.99 -13.33
CA THR A 231 -22.47 -3.86 -13.01
C THR A 231 -22.65 -2.61 -12.18
N ASN A 232 -23.87 -2.10 -12.05
CA ASN A 232 -24.18 -0.96 -11.18
C ASN A 232 -24.15 -1.37 -9.69
N GLN A 233 -23.09 -2.05 -9.28
CA GLN A 233 -22.86 -2.52 -7.92
C GLN A 233 -21.52 -1.98 -7.40
N CYS A 234 -21.43 -1.90 -6.09
CA CYS A 234 -20.22 -1.38 -5.45
C CYS A 234 -18.96 -2.14 -5.86
N SER A 235 -18.01 -1.44 -6.47
CA SER A 235 -16.80 -2.03 -7.06
C SER A 235 -15.55 -1.18 -6.79
N ILE A 236 -14.39 -1.84 -6.73
CA ILE A 236 -13.08 -1.20 -6.66
C ILE A 236 -12.27 -1.65 -7.88
N ILE A 237 -11.68 -0.70 -8.61
CA ILE A 237 -10.77 -0.98 -9.72
C ILE A 237 -9.37 -0.50 -9.35
N TYR A 238 -8.41 -1.42 -9.26
CA TYR A 238 -7.03 -1.08 -8.96
C TYR A 238 -6.21 -0.88 -10.22
N VAL A 239 -5.52 0.27 -10.28
CA VAL A 239 -4.53 0.62 -11.30
C VAL A 239 -3.22 1.07 -10.66
N ARG A 240 -2.12 1.01 -11.39
CA ARG A 240 -0.80 1.40 -10.85
C ARG A 240 -0.41 2.86 -11.11
N ASN A 241 -1.09 3.53 -12.05
CA ASN A 241 -0.76 4.89 -12.48
C ASN A 241 -1.83 5.89 -12.02
N ARG A 242 -1.41 7.00 -11.38
CA ARG A 242 -2.31 8.10 -10.97
C ARG A 242 -3.09 8.70 -12.14
N LYS A 243 -2.45 8.85 -13.30
CA LYS A 243 -3.09 9.37 -14.51
C LYS A 243 -4.19 8.42 -15.00
N LYS A 244 -3.90 7.11 -15.01
CA LYS A 244 -4.86 6.07 -15.44
C LYS A 244 -6.12 6.03 -14.55
N THR A 245 -6.04 6.36 -13.25
CA THR A 245 -7.24 6.46 -12.40
C THR A 245 -8.26 7.46 -12.96
N LYS A 246 -7.77 8.63 -13.39
CA LYS A 246 -8.62 9.71 -13.95
C LYS A 246 -9.14 9.35 -15.33
N GLU A 247 -8.30 8.76 -16.19
CA GLU A 247 -8.65 8.36 -17.55
C GLU A 247 -9.75 7.31 -17.55
N LEU A 248 -9.60 6.24 -16.74
CA LEU A 248 -10.63 5.19 -16.63
C LEU A 248 -11.92 5.71 -16.00
N SER A 249 -11.84 6.61 -14.99
CA SER A 249 -13.05 7.22 -14.43
C SER A 249 -13.80 8.02 -15.49
N LYS A 250 -13.13 8.80 -16.33
CA LYS A 250 -13.76 9.51 -17.44
C LYS A 250 -14.38 8.56 -18.45
N LEU A 251 -13.64 7.52 -18.85
CA LEU A 251 -14.12 6.52 -19.80
C LEU A 251 -15.38 5.80 -19.29
N LEU A 252 -15.41 5.41 -18.03
CA LEU A 252 -16.56 4.71 -17.45
C LEU A 252 -17.76 5.64 -17.26
N ASN A 253 -17.52 6.90 -16.85
CA ASN A 253 -18.58 7.89 -16.76
C ASN A 253 -19.22 8.20 -18.14
N SER A 254 -18.43 8.22 -19.23
CA SER A 254 -18.96 8.36 -20.58
C SER A 254 -19.73 7.12 -21.07
N ASN A 255 -19.61 5.98 -20.39
CA ASN A 255 -20.39 4.76 -20.60
C ASN A 255 -21.51 4.57 -19.56
N ASN A 256 -21.98 5.66 -18.94
CA ASN A 256 -23.07 5.71 -17.97
C ASN A 256 -22.85 4.98 -16.64
N TYR A 257 -21.59 4.70 -16.26
CA TYR A 257 -21.27 4.20 -14.92
C TYR A 257 -21.00 5.39 -13.97
N LYS A 258 -21.50 5.32 -12.75
CA LYS A 258 -21.19 6.32 -11.72
C LYS A 258 -19.87 6.02 -11.06
N THR A 259 -18.80 6.73 -11.44
CA THR A 259 -17.45 6.46 -10.96
C THR A 259 -16.72 7.71 -10.48
N ASP A 260 -15.78 7.54 -9.53
CA ASP A 260 -14.81 8.55 -9.17
C ASP A 260 -13.42 7.92 -9.02
N TYR A 261 -12.37 8.73 -8.91
CA TYR A 261 -10.98 8.28 -8.84
C TYR A 261 -10.32 8.66 -7.52
N TYR A 262 -9.33 7.82 -7.07
CA TYR A 262 -8.59 8.03 -5.84
C TYR A 262 -7.11 7.65 -6.00
N HIS A 263 -6.21 8.52 -5.54
CA HIS A 263 -4.77 8.24 -5.51
C HIS A 263 -4.03 9.06 -4.45
N GLY A 264 -2.83 8.63 -4.04
CA GLY A 264 -2.04 9.28 -3.00
C GLY A 264 -1.53 10.69 -3.33
N GLY A 265 -1.70 11.16 -4.57
CA GLY A 265 -1.36 12.54 -4.95
C GLY A 265 -2.50 13.56 -4.75
N LEU A 266 -3.67 13.13 -4.29
CA LEU A 266 -4.75 14.01 -3.86
C LEU A 266 -4.43 14.56 -2.47
N ASP A 267 -4.89 15.77 -2.14
CA ASP A 267 -4.77 16.28 -0.79
C ASP A 267 -5.65 15.48 0.20
N PHE A 268 -5.37 15.63 1.48
CA PHE A 268 -6.06 14.86 2.53
C PHE A 268 -7.57 15.11 2.54
N LYS A 269 -8.00 16.36 2.40
CA LYS A 269 -9.45 16.73 2.42
C LYS A 269 -10.18 16.12 1.22
N GLU A 270 -9.55 16.17 0.04
CA GLU A 270 -10.11 15.60 -1.18
C GLU A 270 -10.22 14.07 -1.08
N ARG A 271 -9.17 13.40 -0.53
CA ARG A 271 -9.19 11.96 -0.29
C ARG A 271 -10.32 11.54 0.64
N SER A 272 -10.45 12.20 1.80
CA SER A 272 -11.51 11.94 2.77
C SER A 272 -12.90 12.18 2.17
N LYS A 273 -13.09 13.27 1.42
CA LYS A 273 -14.36 13.57 0.75
C LYS A 273 -14.76 12.48 -0.24
N LYS A 274 -13.85 12.04 -1.12
CA LYS A 274 -14.13 11.01 -2.12
C LYS A 274 -14.41 9.65 -1.46
N GLN A 275 -13.67 9.29 -0.43
CA GLN A 275 -13.89 8.09 0.34
C GLN A 275 -15.26 8.06 1.00
N ASN A 276 -15.65 9.15 1.68
CA ASN A 276 -16.96 9.26 2.35
C ASN A 276 -18.12 9.20 1.34
N ARG A 277 -18.00 9.87 0.20
CA ARG A 277 -19.00 9.81 -0.87
C ARG A 277 -19.17 8.37 -1.38
N TRP A 278 -18.08 7.61 -1.55
CA TRP A 278 -18.17 6.21 -1.97
C TRP A 278 -18.76 5.31 -0.88
N ILE A 279 -18.39 5.51 0.39
CA ILE A 279 -18.98 4.80 1.53
C ILE A 279 -20.48 5.02 1.59
N ASN A 280 -20.95 6.24 1.34
CA ASN A 280 -22.35 6.63 1.35
C ASN A 280 -23.11 6.27 0.05
N ASN A 281 -22.50 5.50 -0.87
CA ASN A 281 -23.12 5.07 -2.14
C ASN A 281 -23.54 6.23 -3.08
N GLU A 282 -22.84 7.39 -3.04
CA GLU A 282 -23.08 8.48 -3.99
C GLU A 282 -22.60 8.10 -5.42
N PHE A 283 -21.71 7.14 -5.52
CA PHE A 283 -21.28 6.48 -6.76
C PHE A 283 -20.86 5.03 -6.50
N ASP A 284 -20.94 4.18 -7.53
CA ASP A 284 -20.84 2.73 -7.39
C ASP A 284 -19.38 2.24 -7.44
N THR A 285 -18.58 2.81 -8.33
CA THR A 285 -17.24 2.30 -8.63
C THR A 285 -16.16 3.34 -8.33
N ILE A 286 -15.15 2.93 -7.56
CA ILE A 286 -13.96 3.74 -7.32
C ILE A 286 -12.76 3.17 -8.09
N ILE A 287 -12.09 4.02 -8.87
CA ILE A 287 -10.85 3.67 -9.57
C ILE A 287 -9.67 4.21 -8.78
N ALA A 288 -8.81 3.32 -8.30
CA ALA A 288 -7.81 3.72 -7.33
C ALA A 288 -6.43 3.11 -7.57
N THR A 289 -5.41 3.79 -7.04
CA THR A 289 -4.10 3.16 -6.80
C THR A 289 -4.14 2.41 -5.46
N ASN A 290 -3.07 1.67 -5.13
CA ASN A 290 -2.89 1.01 -3.82
C ASN A 290 -2.98 1.97 -2.61
N ALA A 291 -2.96 3.29 -2.83
CA ALA A 291 -3.23 4.28 -1.79
C ALA A 291 -4.68 4.22 -1.25
N PHE A 292 -5.60 3.62 -2.01
CA PHE A 292 -6.96 3.34 -1.58
C PHE A 292 -7.02 1.91 -1.08
N GLY A 293 -7.03 1.78 0.23
CA GLY A 293 -7.04 0.41 0.69
C GLY A 293 -7.02 0.24 2.19
N MET A 294 -5.85 0.30 2.83
CA MET A 294 -5.75 0.03 4.26
C MET A 294 -6.70 0.95 5.05
N GLY A 295 -7.51 0.36 5.93
CA GLY A 295 -8.50 1.11 6.73
C GLY A 295 -9.89 1.25 6.13
N ILE A 296 -10.14 0.82 4.90
CA ILE A 296 -11.48 0.88 4.31
C ILE A 296 -12.30 -0.32 4.76
N ASP A 297 -13.40 -0.05 5.47
CA ASP A 297 -14.34 -1.06 5.93
C ASP A 297 -15.74 -0.80 5.36
N LYS A 298 -15.95 -1.21 4.09
CA LYS A 298 -17.23 -1.18 3.41
C LYS A 298 -17.66 -2.63 3.15
N PRO A 299 -18.80 -3.09 3.70
CA PRO A 299 -19.17 -4.52 3.67
C PRO A 299 -19.66 -5.00 2.30
N ASP A 300 -20.30 -4.15 1.52
CA ASP A 300 -21.08 -4.45 0.32
C ASP A 300 -20.29 -4.35 -0.99
N VAL A 301 -18.96 -4.39 -0.95
CA VAL A 301 -18.12 -4.40 -2.17
C VAL A 301 -18.32 -5.70 -2.91
N LYS A 302 -18.93 -5.64 -4.09
CA LYS A 302 -19.29 -6.80 -4.91
C LYS A 302 -18.14 -7.31 -5.76
N SER A 303 -17.31 -6.40 -6.28
CA SER A 303 -16.17 -6.79 -7.09
C SER A 303 -14.94 -5.95 -6.82
N VAL A 304 -13.78 -6.60 -6.84
CA VAL A 304 -12.44 -5.98 -6.86
C VAL A 304 -11.77 -6.40 -8.17
N ILE A 305 -11.48 -5.42 -9.02
CA ILE A 305 -10.90 -5.66 -10.34
C ILE A 305 -9.49 -5.06 -10.37
N HIS A 306 -8.50 -5.90 -10.63
CA HIS A 306 -7.13 -5.46 -10.89
C HIS A 306 -6.95 -5.23 -12.38
N TYR A 307 -7.02 -3.98 -12.80
CA TYR A 307 -6.79 -3.57 -14.18
C TYR A 307 -5.32 -3.71 -14.58
N ASP A 308 -4.41 -3.36 -13.65
CA ASP A 308 -2.97 -3.64 -13.74
C ASP A 308 -2.60 -4.72 -12.73
N LEU A 309 -1.59 -5.54 -13.04
CA LEU A 309 -1.11 -6.55 -12.09
C LEU A 309 -0.65 -5.91 -10.77
N PRO A 310 -1.06 -6.46 -9.62
CA PRO A 310 -0.48 -6.12 -8.33
C PRO A 310 1.03 -6.44 -8.32
N ASP A 311 1.75 -5.97 -7.29
CA ASP A 311 3.19 -6.23 -7.25
C ASP A 311 3.53 -7.59 -6.65
N THR A 312 2.66 -8.12 -5.78
CA THR A 312 2.83 -9.40 -5.08
C THR A 312 1.49 -10.09 -4.83
N LEU A 313 1.53 -11.38 -4.46
CA LEU A 313 0.32 -12.13 -4.05
C LEU A 313 -0.27 -11.62 -2.74
N GLU A 314 0.54 -11.08 -1.82
CA GLU A 314 0.04 -10.46 -0.59
C GLU A 314 -0.77 -9.21 -0.90
N SER A 315 -0.27 -8.33 -1.80
CA SER A 315 -1.03 -7.16 -2.26
C SER A 315 -2.34 -7.59 -2.91
N PHE A 316 -2.29 -8.59 -3.79
CA PHE A 316 -3.47 -9.15 -4.42
C PHE A 316 -4.49 -9.65 -3.40
N TYR A 317 -4.04 -10.46 -2.44
CA TYR A 317 -4.90 -11.01 -1.39
C TYR A 317 -5.50 -9.93 -0.51
N GLN A 318 -4.70 -8.95 -0.09
CA GLN A 318 -5.14 -7.84 0.75
C GLN A 318 -6.17 -6.94 0.04
N GLU A 319 -5.92 -6.62 -1.24
CA GLU A 319 -6.81 -5.82 -2.08
C GLU A 319 -8.10 -6.60 -2.40
N SER A 320 -8.01 -7.87 -2.79
CA SER A 320 -9.14 -8.78 -3.04
C SER A 320 -10.02 -9.00 -1.80
N GLY A 321 -9.41 -9.06 -0.62
CA GLY A 321 -10.10 -9.27 0.65
C GLY A 321 -11.07 -8.14 1.04
N ARG A 322 -11.14 -7.06 0.27
CA ARG A 322 -12.16 -6.01 0.42
C ARG A 322 -13.50 -6.40 -0.11
N ALA A 323 -13.55 -7.35 -1.06
CA ALA A 323 -14.78 -7.87 -1.61
C ALA A 323 -15.52 -8.77 -0.59
N GLY A 324 -16.85 -8.70 -0.59
CA GLY A 324 -17.72 -9.63 0.13
C GLY A 324 -17.48 -9.71 1.64
N ARG A 325 -17.26 -8.61 2.33
CA ARG A 325 -17.14 -8.60 3.80
C ARG A 325 -18.48 -8.87 4.49
N ASP A 326 -19.57 -8.66 3.79
CA ASP A 326 -20.93 -9.03 4.20
C ASP A 326 -21.22 -10.55 4.12
N GLY A 327 -20.24 -11.36 3.71
CA GLY A 327 -20.39 -12.81 3.54
C GLY A 327 -21.06 -13.22 2.23
N LYS A 328 -21.60 -12.29 1.46
CA LYS A 328 -22.24 -12.58 0.17
C LYS A 328 -21.21 -12.90 -0.91
N ALA A 329 -21.66 -13.58 -1.96
CA ALA A 329 -20.81 -13.91 -3.11
C ALA A 329 -20.23 -12.63 -3.75
N ALA A 330 -18.91 -12.61 -3.94
CA ALA A 330 -18.16 -11.49 -4.47
C ALA A 330 -17.09 -11.97 -5.46
N TYR A 331 -16.51 -11.03 -6.22
CA TYR A 331 -15.58 -11.35 -7.29
C TYR A 331 -14.26 -10.61 -7.10
N SER A 332 -13.16 -11.32 -7.31
CA SER A 332 -11.82 -10.74 -7.43
C SER A 332 -11.24 -11.11 -8.79
N ILE A 333 -11.06 -10.11 -9.65
CA ILE A 333 -10.74 -10.33 -11.06
C ILE A 333 -9.41 -9.64 -11.38
N ILE A 334 -8.48 -10.37 -11.98
CA ILE A 334 -7.29 -9.80 -12.62
C ILE A 334 -7.56 -9.73 -14.12
N LEU A 335 -7.45 -8.52 -14.69
CA LEU A 335 -7.40 -8.33 -16.13
C LEU A 335 -5.95 -8.39 -16.58
N LYS A 336 -5.64 -9.28 -17.49
CA LYS A 336 -4.28 -9.50 -17.97
C LYS A 336 -4.21 -9.31 -19.47
N ASP A 337 -3.16 -8.61 -19.92
CA ASP A 337 -2.72 -8.56 -21.32
C ASP A 337 -1.24 -9.00 -21.44
N ASP A 338 -0.71 -9.03 -22.65
CA ASP A 338 0.66 -9.48 -22.92
C ASP A 338 1.72 -8.55 -22.37
N GLN A 339 1.41 -7.27 -22.16
CA GLN A 339 2.36 -6.26 -21.68
C GLN A 339 2.50 -6.26 -20.16
N ASP A 340 1.54 -6.79 -19.42
CA ASP A 340 1.48 -6.68 -17.96
C ASP A 340 2.67 -7.28 -17.25
N ILE A 341 3.11 -8.46 -17.69
CA ILE A 341 4.28 -9.14 -17.10
C ILE A 341 5.54 -8.32 -17.37
N GLY A 342 5.68 -7.79 -18.59
CA GLY A 342 6.79 -6.90 -18.94
C GLY A 342 6.79 -5.62 -18.09
N ASN A 343 5.60 -5.03 -17.89
CA ASN A 343 5.42 -3.84 -17.05
C ASN A 343 5.75 -4.12 -15.58
N LEU A 344 5.35 -5.28 -15.04
CA LEU A 344 5.69 -5.69 -13.67
C LEU A 344 7.21 -5.82 -13.50
N LYS A 345 7.89 -6.55 -14.40
CA LYS A 345 9.36 -6.71 -14.38
C LYS A 345 10.07 -5.36 -14.50
N LYS A 346 9.58 -4.46 -15.37
CA LYS A 346 10.12 -3.10 -15.53
C LYS A 346 9.98 -2.27 -14.26
N ARG A 347 8.85 -2.34 -13.56
CA ARG A 347 8.66 -1.65 -12.27
C ARG A 347 9.67 -2.10 -11.23
N ILE A 348 9.91 -3.42 -11.13
CA ILE A 348 10.89 -3.96 -10.18
C ILE A 348 12.29 -3.45 -10.52
N LYS A 349 12.68 -3.53 -11.80
CA LYS A 349 13.99 -3.03 -12.25
C LYS A 349 14.20 -1.54 -11.93
N ILE A 350 13.15 -0.72 -12.08
CA ILE A 350 13.20 0.70 -11.74
C ILE A 350 13.38 0.89 -10.22
N ASN A 351 12.65 0.14 -9.39
CA ASN A 351 12.71 0.28 -7.94
C ASN A 351 14.01 -0.25 -7.33
N PHE A 352 14.70 -1.16 -8.03
CA PHE A 352 15.95 -1.78 -7.61
C PHE A 352 17.02 -1.59 -8.68
N PRO A 353 17.66 -0.42 -8.75
CA PRO A 353 18.69 -0.13 -9.74
C PRO A 353 19.87 -1.12 -9.60
N GLU A 354 20.58 -1.33 -10.69
CA GLU A 354 21.81 -2.09 -10.70
C GLU A 354 22.96 -1.29 -10.09
N VAL A 355 24.01 -1.97 -9.63
CA VAL A 355 25.16 -1.29 -9.01
C VAL A 355 25.80 -0.27 -9.94
N GLU A 356 25.85 -0.58 -11.24
CA GLU A 356 26.38 0.28 -12.27
C GLU A 356 25.57 1.56 -12.45
N ASP A 357 24.24 1.48 -12.36
CA ASP A 357 23.35 2.65 -12.43
C ASP A 357 23.56 3.55 -11.20
N VAL A 358 23.70 2.95 -10.00
CA VAL A 358 23.99 3.69 -8.76
C VAL A 358 25.35 4.37 -8.85
N LYS A 359 26.39 3.67 -9.34
CA LYS A 359 27.73 4.23 -9.56
C LYS A 359 27.70 5.41 -10.54
N LYS A 360 27.03 5.25 -11.68
CA LYS A 360 26.88 6.35 -12.68
C LYS A 360 26.23 7.58 -12.05
N VAL A 361 25.14 7.39 -11.32
CA VAL A 361 24.43 8.49 -10.64
C VAL A 361 25.34 9.16 -9.59
N PHE A 362 26.03 8.39 -8.74
CA PHE A 362 26.97 8.93 -7.76
C PHE A 362 28.11 9.70 -8.43
N GLN A 363 28.72 9.13 -9.49
CA GLN A 363 29.79 9.80 -10.24
C GLN A 363 29.29 11.11 -10.89
N SER A 364 28.07 11.11 -11.41
CA SER A 364 27.48 12.33 -11.99
C SER A 364 27.28 13.41 -10.94
N ILE A 365 26.81 13.06 -9.74
CA ILE A 365 26.66 13.99 -8.61
C ILE A 365 28.00 14.62 -8.24
N VAL A 366 29.03 13.78 -8.03
CA VAL A 366 30.35 14.30 -7.60
C VAL A 366 31.06 15.09 -8.70
N ASN A 367 30.83 14.78 -9.98
CA ASN A 367 31.39 15.55 -11.10
C ASN A 367 30.72 16.91 -11.24
N ILE A 368 29.39 16.99 -11.15
CA ILE A 368 28.63 18.25 -11.26
C ILE A 368 29.09 19.23 -10.18
N HIS A 369 29.33 18.77 -8.97
CA HIS A 369 29.70 19.60 -7.84
C HIS A 369 31.23 19.61 -7.56
N GLN A 370 32.05 19.00 -8.43
CA GLN A 370 33.52 18.95 -8.33
C GLN A 370 34.03 18.47 -6.95
N ILE A 371 33.37 17.45 -6.39
CA ILE A 371 33.66 16.93 -5.05
C ILE A 371 34.84 15.96 -5.10
N SER A 372 35.91 16.21 -4.36
CA SER A 372 37.11 15.38 -4.30
C SER A 372 36.91 14.12 -3.43
N ILE A 373 37.69 13.05 -3.67
CA ILE A 373 37.71 11.87 -2.81
C ILE A 373 38.18 12.30 -1.41
N GLY A 374 37.49 11.78 -0.37
CA GLY A 374 37.79 12.16 1.02
C GLY A 374 37.15 13.49 1.45
N TYR A 375 36.50 14.22 0.56
CA TYR A 375 35.78 15.44 0.92
C TYR A 375 34.68 15.16 1.95
N TYR A 376 34.63 16.04 2.95
CA TYR A 376 33.69 15.97 4.06
C TYR A 376 33.27 17.40 4.42
N SER A 377 31.99 17.69 4.36
CA SER A 377 31.43 18.99 4.74
C SER A 377 29.92 18.91 4.88
N GLU A 378 29.37 19.81 5.71
CA GLU A 378 27.93 20.03 5.80
C GLU A 378 27.39 20.97 4.71
N GLU A 379 28.26 21.40 3.80
CA GLU A 379 27.85 22.21 2.64
C GLU A 379 26.74 21.50 1.85
N LYS A 380 25.77 22.29 1.43
CA LYS A 380 24.56 21.80 0.77
C LYS A 380 24.64 21.92 -0.74
N PHE A 381 24.41 20.82 -1.42
CA PHE A 381 24.42 20.73 -2.88
C PHE A 381 23.02 20.43 -3.41
N GLU A 382 22.56 21.18 -4.41
CA GLU A 382 21.29 20.94 -5.09
C GLU A 382 21.46 19.90 -6.20
N LEU A 383 20.60 18.90 -6.23
CA LEU A 383 20.59 17.88 -7.26
C LEU A 383 19.46 18.13 -8.26
N ASP A 384 19.80 18.37 -9.50
CA ASP A 384 18.85 18.34 -10.61
C ASP A 384 18.77 16.91 -11.19
N ILE A 385 17.65 16.21 -10.88
CA ILE A 385 17.43 14.83 -11.31
C ILE A 385 17.39 14.73 -12.84
N ASP A 386 16.88 15.75 -13.54
CA ASP A 386 16.74 15.71 -14.98
C ASP A 386 18.11 15.83 -15.65
N VAL A 387 18.99 16.69 -15.14
CA VAL A 387 20.40 16.79 -15.60
C VAL A 387 21.13 15.47 -15.35
N ILE A 388 21.02 14.90 -14.15
CA ILE A 388 21.68 13.61 -13.82
C ILE A 388 21.14 12.48 -14.68
N SER A 389 19.82 12.41 -14.92
CA SER A 389 19.18 11.39 -15.77
C SER A 389 19.70 11.45 -17.20
N ASN A 390 19.74 12.66 -17.78
CA ASN A 390 20.15 12.88 -19.16
C ASN A 390 21.63 12.55 -19.35
N ASN A 391 22.51 12.98 -18.44
CA ASN A 391 23.95 12.71 -18.49
C ASN A 391 24.25 11.21 -18.46
N ASN A 392 23.44 10.42 -17.77
CA ASN A 392 23.66 8.98 -17.60
C ASN A 392 22.78 8.12 -18.53
N LYS A 393 21.93 8.72 -19.37
CA LYS A 393 20.93 8.01 -20.21
C LYS A 393 20.05 7.07 -19.40
N LEU A 394 19.71 7.46 -18.17
CA LEU A 394 18.83 6.73 -17.27
C LEU A 394 17.43 7.34 -17.25
N SER A 395 16.43 6.54 -16.87
CA SER A 395 15.11 7.11 -16.60
C SER A 395 15.15 7.98 -15.33
N ARG A 396 14.34 9.05 -15.28
CA ARG A 396 14.17 9.88 -14.07
C ARG A 396 13.85 9.04 -12.83
N SER A 397 13.04 7.98 -13.00
CA SER A 397 12.68 7.07 -11.91
C SER A 397 13.86 6.26 -11.41
N THR A 398 14.69 5.70 -12.30
CA THR A 398 15.90 4.95 -11.93
C THR A 398 16.89 5.86 -11.22
N THR A 399 17.11 7.07 -11.73
CA THR A 399 17.99 8.09 -11.12
C THR A 399 17.52 8.43 -9.69
N SER A 400 16.21 8.69 -9.53
CA SER A 400 15.63 9.01 -8.22
C SER A 400 15.77 7.84 -7.22
N GLN A 401 15.62 6.59 -7.66
CA GLN A 401 15.81 5.43 -6.80
C GLN A 401 17.30 5.20 -6.45
N SER A 402 18.20 5.46 -7.38
CA SER A 402 19.65 5.42 -7.11
C SER A 402 20.06 6.46 -6.07
N ILE A 403 19.53 7.69 -6.16
CA ILE A 403 19.76 8.74 -5.15
C ILE A 403 19.21 8.30 -3.78
N LYS A 404 17.99 7.76 -3.73
CA LYS A 404 17.42 7.23 -2.49
C LYS A 404 18.25 6.11 -1.89
N TYR A 405 18.78 5.23 -2.71
CA TYR A 405 19.69 4.18 -2.27
C TYR A 405 20.94 4.80 -1.61
N LEU A 406 21.58 5.76 -2.27
CA LEU A 406 22.77 6.45 -1.75
C LEU A 406 22.48 7.15 -0.40
N ILE A 407 21.29 7.74 -0.23
CA ILE A 407 20.84 8.35 1.03
C ILE A 407 20.66 7.29 2.11
N ASN A 408 19.95 6.20 1.81
CA ASN A 408 19.64 5.15 2.78
C ASN A 408 20.88 4.41 3.29
N GLU A 409 21.88 4.24 2.42
CA GLU A 409 23.16 3.62 2.76
C GLU A 409 24.16 4.62 3.37
N GLY A 410 23.78 5.88 3.51
CA GLY A 410 24.60 6.90 4.15
C GLY A 410 25.75 7.45 3.29
N TYR A 411 25.79 7.17 1.99
CA TYR A 411 26.80 7.76 1.09
C TYR A 411 26.63 9.26 0.91
N ILE A 412 25.39 9.73 0.95
CA ILE A 412 24.98 11.13 0.94
C ILE A 412 23.86 11.32 1.96
N GLN A 413 23.76 12.50 2.53
CA GLN A 413 22.69 12.85 3.46
C GLN A 413 21.72 13.81 2.78
N GLN A 414 20.41 13.53 2.86
CA GLN A 414 19.41 14.47 2.42
C GLN A 414 19.22 15.56 3.46
N THR A 415 19.35 16.81 3.05
CA THR A 415 19.06 17.96 3.92
C THR A 415 17.61 18.41 3.67
N ASN A 416 16.88 18.64 4.77
CA ASN A 416 15.45 19.03 4.70
C ASN A 416 15.32 20.56 4.54
N ASP A 417 15.88 21.14 3.48
CA ASP A 417 15.66 22.54 3.19
C ASP A 417 14.41 22.71 2.31
N TYR A 418 13.46 23.41 2.87
CA TYR A 418 12.24 23.94 2.22
C TYR A 418 11.49 23.04 1.24
N GLN A 419 10.65 22.19 1.77
CA GLN A 419 9.63 21.47 0.97
C GLN A 419 8.50 22.41 0.47
N PHE A 420 8.56 23.70 0.80
CA PHE A 420 7.47 24.67 0.55
C PHE A 420 8.01 25.96 0.00
N SER A 421 7.22 26.61 -0.86
CA SER A 421 7.50 27.99 -1.22
C SER A 421 7.21 28.92 -0.07
N MET A 422 8.07 29.91 0.11
CA MET A 422 7.97 30.92 1.18
C MET A 422 7.85 32.31 0.55
N ALA A 423 7.09 33.20 1.16
CA ALA A 423 7.05 34.59 0.77
C ALA A 423 6.81 35.52 1.95
N SER A 424 7.31 36.76 1.82
CA SER A 424 7.03 37.86 2.73
C SER A 424 6.98 39.16 1.93
N ILE A 425 5.98 39.99 2.15
CA ILE A 425 5.90 41.33 1.58
C ILE A 425 6.79 42.24 2.42
N ILE A 426 7.84 42.79 1.79
CA ILE A 426 8.84 43.63 2.47
C ILE A 426 8.61 45.12 2.26
N MET A 427 7.80 45.48 1.23
CA MET A 427 7.49 46.88 0.95
C MET A 427 6.50 47.44 1.98
N PRO A 428 6.77 48.61 2.60
CA PRO A 428 5.83 49.28 3.50
C PRO A 428 4.48 49.54 2.83
N ILE A 429 3.38 49.41 3.58
CA ILE A 429 2.01 49.45 3.06
C ILE A 429 1.71 50.76 2.29
N ASP A 430 2.22 51.89 2.76
CA ASP A 430 1.99 53.20 2.10
C ASP A 430 2.63 53.24 0.71
N ARG A 431 3.85 52.72 0.60
CA ARG A 431 4.56 52.60 -0.70
C ARG A 431 3.95 51.52 -1.60
N LEU A 432 3.47 50.46 -1.00
CA LEU A 432 2.80 49.38 -1.75
C LEU A 432 1.53 49.89 -2.43
N ASN A 433 0.72 50.69 -1.73
CA ASN A 433 -0.48 51.31 -2.29
C ASN A 433 -0.15 52.27 -3.44
N GLN A 434 0.91 53.10 -3.31
CA GLN A 434 1.39 53.94 -4.41
C GLN A 434 1.88 53.13 -5.60
N PHE A 435 2.61 52.01 -5.37
CA PHE A 435 3.06 51.11 -6.38
C PHE A 435 1.88 50.48 -7.13
N LEU A 436 0.89 49.96 -6.45
CA LEU A 436 -0.29 49.31 -7.04
C LEU A 436 -1.18 50.27 -7.84
N ASN A 437 -1.17 51.57 -7.51
CA ASN A 437 -1.84 52.58 -8.32
C ASN A 437 -1.20 52.73 -9.71
N ASN A 438 0.14 52.56 -9.79
CA ASN A 438 0.89 52.65 -11.01
C ASN A 438 0.97 51.33 -11.82
N TYR A 439 0.85 50.18 -11.11
CA TYR A 439 1.01 48.84 -11.70
C TYR A 439 -0.16 47.92 -11.34
N LYS A 440 -1.32 48.19 -11.92
CA LYS A 440 -2.58 47.44 -11.65
C LYS A 440 -2.50 45.96 -11.94
N ASP A 441 -1.58 45.49 -12.77
CA ASP A 441 -1.38 44.08 -13.08
C ASP A 441 -0.97 43.26 -11.85
N PHE A 442 -0.35 43.87 -10.84
CA PHE A 442 0.08 43.18 -9.62
C PHE A 442 -0.95 43.29 -8.49
N GLU A 443 -1.98 44.12 -8.61
CA GLU A 443 -2.99 44.34 -7.57
C GLU A 443 -3.67 43.02 -7.18
N LYS A 444 -4.11 42.23 -8.16
CA LYS A 444 -4.81 40.96 -7.92
C LYS A 444 -3.96 39.94 -7.18
N ILE A 445 -2.67 39.80 -7.51
CA ILE A 445 -1.81 38.81 -6.85
C ILE A 445 -1.45 39.24 -5.42
N ILE A 446 -1.20 40.53 -5.19
CA ILE A 446 -0.95 41.09 -3.85
C ILE A 446 -2.17 40.93 -2.95
N ASP A 447 -3.39 41.24 -3.45
CA ASP A 447 -4.64 41.05 -2.72
C ASP A 447 -4.85 39.56 -2.35
N VAL A 448 -4.64 38.66 -3.28
CA VAL A 448 -4.72 37.22 -3.02
C VAL A 448 -3.69 36.78 -1.97
N LEU A 449 -2.47 37.28 -2.01
CA LEU A 449 -1.44 36.97 -1.02
C LEU A 449 -1.83 37.44 0.37
N ILE A 450 -2.26 38.71 0.53
CA ILE A 450 -2.63 39.30 1.82
C ILE A 450 -3.86 38.57 2.41
N ARG A 451 -4.88 38.27 1.60
CA ARG A 451 -6.09 37.57 2.06
C ARG A 451 -5.86 36.09 2.33
N SER A 452 -4.88 35.49 1.71
CA SER A 452 -4.64 34.03 1.82
C SER A 452 -3.69 33.64 2.94
N TYR A 453 -2.77 34.53 3.30
CA TYR A 453 -1.66 34.22 4.18
C TYR A 453 -1.51 35.28 5.26
N SER A 454 -2.04 34.96 6.44
CA SER A 454 -1.92 35.84 7.61
C SER A 454 -0.43 36.07 7.93
N SER A 455 -0.08 37.30 8.33
CA SER A 455 1.28 37.72 8.71
C SER A 455 2.31 37.75 7.54
N ILE A 456 1.89 37.68 6.28
CA ILE A 456 2.82 37.77 5.14
C ILE A 456 3.55 39.12 5.06
N ASN A 457 3.00 40.16 5.69
CA ASN A 457 3.59 41.50 5.77
C ASN A 457 4.60 41.64 6.94
N GLN A 458 4.71 40.61 7.81
CA GLN A 458 5.52 40.68 9.04
C GLN A 458 6.67 39.70 9.05
N GLN A 459 6.46 38.52 8.38
CA GLN A 459 7.44 37.44 8.37
C GLN A 459 7.30 36.58 7.15
N MET A 460 8.33 35.78 6.87
CA MET A 460 8.27 34.72 5.85
C MET A 460 7.17 33.70 6.18
N VAL A 461 6.21 33.53 5.30
CA VAL A 461 5.10 32.56 5.45
C VAL A 461 5.14 31.54 4.32
N ARG A 462 4.70 30.34 4.65
CA ARG A 462 4.53 29.28 3.65
C ARG A 462 3.41 29.63 2.70
N ILE A 463 3.68 29.60 1.40
CA ILE A 463 2.69 29.82 0.34
C ILE A 463 2.57 28.60 -0.59
N SER A 464 1.50 28.58 -1.38
CA SER A 464 1.26 27.57 -2.43
C SER A 464 0.87 28.24 -3.72
N GLU A 465 1.69 28.12 -4.74
CA GLU A 465 1.44 28.66 -6.09
C GLU A 465 0.16 28.05 -6.69
N ASP A 466 -0.16 26.79 -6.36
CA ASP A 466 -1.41 26.14 -6.82
C ASP A 466 -2.66 26.76 -6.23
N VAL A 467 -2.60 27.25 -4.98
CA VAL A 467 -3.70 27.96 -4.34
C VAL A 467 -3.85 29.35 -4.93
N ILE A 468 -2.73 30.05 -5.12
CA ILE A 468 -2.70 31.40 -5.69
C ILE A 468 -3.21 31.36 -7.14
N SER A 469 -2.71 30.45 -7.96
CA SER A 469 -3.11 30.28 -9.37
C SER A 469 -4.60 30.02 -9.53
N LYS A 470 -5.18 29.15 -8.68
CA LYS A 470 -6.64 28.89 -8.66
C LYS A 470 -7.46 30.12 -8.32
N ARG A 471 -7.01 30.93 -7.35
CA ARG A 471 -7.71 32.17 -6.94
C ARG A 471 -7.60 33.28 -7.99
N LEU A 472 -6.48 33.32 -8.70
CA LEU A 472 -6.26 34.25 -9.80
C LEU A 472 -6.87 33.77 -11.12
N ASN A 473 -7.27 32.51 -11.22
CA ASN A 473 -7.73 31.84 -12.45
C ASN A 473 -6.69 31.90 -13.59
N ILE A 474 -5.40 31.73 -13.27
CA ILE A 474 -4.28 31.66 -14.20
C ILE A 474 -3.49 30.35 -14.04
N LYS A 475 -2.57 30.06 -14.98
CA LYS A 475 -1.72 28.90 -14.89
C LYS A 475 -0.67 29.07 -13.77
N LYS A 476 -0.26 27.95 -13.15
CA LYS A 476 0.78 27.95 -12.09
C LYS A 476 2.09 28.58 -12.56
N GLY A 477 2.52 28.31 -13.80
CA GLY A 477 3.73 28.92 -14.37
C GLY A 477 3.65 30.45 -14.42
N GLU A 478 2.49 31.01 -14.76
CA GLU A 478 2.27 32.45 -14.78
C GLU A 478 2.32 33.05 -13.38
N THR A 479 1.76 32.34 -12.38
CA THR A 479 1.86 32.73 -10.96
C THR A 479 3.33 32.82 -10.51
N ILE A 480 4.15 31.82 -10.86
CA ILE A 480 5.59 31.80 -10.52
C ILE A 480 6.32 32.98 -11.17
N ILE A 481 6.00 33.28 -12.44
CA ILE A 481 6.59 34.44 -13.14
C ILE A 481 6.22 35.75 -12.44
N LEU A 482 4.96 35.93 -12.05
CA LEU A 482 4.50 37.10 -11.31
C LEU A 482 5.17 37.25 -9.95
N LEU A 483 5.30 36.18 -9.17
CA LEU A 483 5.99 36.18 -7.88
C LEU A 483 7.47 36.54 -8.03
N ASN A 484 8.15 36.00 -9.05
CA ASN A 484 9.54 36.35 -9.36
C ASN A 484 9.70 37.80 -9.78
N LYS A 485 8.78 38.37 -10.56
CA LYS A 485 8.80 39.80 -10.94
C LYS A 485 8.66 40.68 -9.68
N LEU A 486 7.74 40.36 -8.79
CA LEU A 486 7.55 41.10 -7.53
C LEU A 486 8.80 40.99 -6.62
N HIS A 487 9.46 39.84 -6.62
CA HIS A 487 10.74 39.64 -5.92
C HIS A 487 11.86 40.49 -6.49
N GLN A 488 12.03 40.52 -7.83
CA GLN A 488 13.02 41.32 -8.54
C GLN A 488 12.82 42.83 -8.31
N GLN A 489 11.58 43.24 -8.10
CA GLN A 489 11.22 44.64 -7.81
C GLN A 489 11.29 44.99 -6.32
N ASN A 490 11.80 44.10 -5.47
CA ASN A 490 11.91 44.28 -4.02
C ASN A 490 10.56 44.60 -3.31
N ILE A 491 9.46 44.11 -3.86
CA ILE A 491 8.12 44.26 -3.27
C ILE A 491 7.90 43.16 -2.25
N LEU A 492 8.30 41.93 -2.60
CA LEU A 492 8.25 40.78 -1.71
C LEU A 492 9.54 39.95 -1.82
N ILE A 493 9.84 39.18 -0.80
CA ILE A 493 10.81 38.08 -0.89
C ILE A 493 10.00 36.85 -1.29
N TYR A 494 10.44 36.15 -2.34
CA TYR A 494 9.86 34.90 -2.77
C TYR A 494 10.94 33.85 -2.92
N GLU A 495 10.81 32.78 -2.18
CA GLU A 495 11.63 31.56 -2.27
C GLU A 495 10.76 30.45 -2.83
N ALA A 496 10.97 30.11 -4.08
CA ALA A 496 10.21 29.05 -4.74
C ALA A 496 10.53 27.68 -4.10
N LYS A 497 9.51 26.84 -3.99
CA LYS A 497 9.71 25.42 -3.62
C LYS A 497 10.78 24.82 -4.52
N LYS A 498 11.90 24.43 -3.94
CA LYS A 498 12.93 23.71 -4.68
C LYS A 498 12.41 22.31 -4.97
N SER A 499 12.27 21.98 -6.24
CA SER A 499 11.86 20.65 -6.70
C SER A 499 13.00 19.63 -6.61
N ASN A 500 14.19 20.08 -6.25
CA ASN A 500 15.44 19.36 -6.30
C ASN A 500 15.78 18.80 -4.91
N TYR A 501 16.41 17.62 -4.89
CA TYR A 501 16.99 17.09 -3.68
C TYR A 501 18.15 18.00 -3.27
N THR A 502 18.20 18.39 -2.00
CA THR A 502 19.40 19.03 -1.44
C THR A 502 20.12 17.97 -0.60
N ILE A 503 21.39 17.79 -0.85
CA ILE A 503 22.24 16.81 -0.18
C ILE A 503 23.47 17.43 0.44
N SER A 504 24.07 16.73 1.39
CA SER A 504 25.41 17.02 1.93
C SER A 504 26.23 15.73 2.01
N PHE A 505 27.55 15.88 2.17
CA PHE A 505 28.47 14.78 2.40
C PHE A 505 28.94 14.79 3.85
N SER A 506 28.11 14.24 4.74
CA SER A 506 28.40 14.13 6.19
C SER A 506 29.41 13.03 6.54
N ILE A 507 29.78 12.20 5.56
CA ILE A 507 30.89 11.23 5.64
C ILE A 507 31.88 11.52 4.51
N PRO A 508 33.17 11.16 4.66
CA PRO A 508 34.16 11.33 3.60
C PRO A 508 33.72 10.64 2.30
N ARG A 509 33.72 11.39 1.18
CA ARG A 509 33.37 10.82 -0.13
C ARG A 509 34.22 9.58 -0.42
N PRO A 510 33.62 8.38 -0.60
CA PRO A 510 34.36 7.21 -0.95
C PRO A 510 34.84 7.22 -2.40
N ASN A 511 35.87 6.40 -2.70
CA ASN A 511 36.18 6.08 -4.08
C ASN A 511 35.03 5.27 -4.68
N ILE A 512 34.62 5.57 -5.92
CA ILE A 512 33.52 4.90 -6.61
C ILE A 512 33.73 3.40 -6.76
N ASN A 513 34.99 2.95 -6.84
CA ASN A 513 35.30 1.52 -6.93
C ASN A 513 34.90 0.76 -5.65
N HIS A 514 34.86 1.43 -4.51
CA HIS A 514 34.45 0.85 -3.24
C HIS A 514 32.92 0.91 -3.00
N LEU A 515 32.17 1.60 -3.88
CA LEU A 515 30.73 1.61 -3.81
C LEU A 515 30.18 0.28 -4.27
N SER A 516 29.51 -0.44 -3.38
CA SER A 516 28.84 -1.71 -3.62
C SER A 516 27.42 -1.67 -3.09
N LEU A 517 26.55 -2.50 -3.62
CA LEU A 517 25.21 -2.65 -3.04
C LEU A 517 25.30 -3.44 -1.73
N SER A 518 24.61 -2.96 -0.70
CA SER A 518 24.59 -3.65 0.59
C SER A 518 23.95 -5.05 0.48
N LYS A 519 24.36 -5.96 1.35
CA LYS A 519 23.75 -7.29 1.43
C LYS A 519 22.24 -7.22 1.68
N ASN A 520 21.81 -6.28 2.51
CA ASN A 520 20.40 -6.07 2.80
C ASN A 520 19.61 -5.64 1.56
N PHE A 521 20.14 -4.70 0.77
CA PHE A 521 19.51 -4.27 -0.48
C PHE A 521 19.44 -5.41 -1.51
N LEU A 522 20.50 -6.18 -1.66
CA LEU A 522 20.52 -7.33 -2.57
C LEU A 522 19.51 -8.41 -2.15
N ASN A 523 19.42 -8.70 -0.86
CA ASN A 523 18.43 -9.64 -0.34
C ASN A 523 17.01 -9.12 -0.59
N PHE A 524 16.76 -7.85 -0.33
CA PHE A 524 15.44 -7.24 -0.56
C PHE A 524 15.06 -7.26 -2.05
N LYS A 525 16.02 -6.97 -2.95
CA LYS A 525 15.85 -7.12 -4.41
C LYS A 525 15.49 -8.56 -4.79
N LYS A 526 16.21 -9.55 -4.24
CA LYS A 526 15.94 -10.97 -4.47
C LYS A 526 14.52 -11.35 -4.03
N VAL A 527 14.14 -10.99 -2.81
CA VAL A 527 12.79 -11.24 -2.28
C VAL A 527 11.70 -10.65 -3.18
N LYS A 528 11.85 -9.41 -3.61
CA LYS A 528 10.86 -8.76 -4.48
C LYS A 528 10.76 -9.44 -5.85
N ASN A 529 11.87 -9.90 -6.41
CA ASN A 529 11.86 -10.68 -7.65
C ASN A 529 11.16 -12.03 -7.48
N GLU A 530 11.41 -12.75 -6.38
CA GLU A 530 10.75 -14.02 -6.08
C GLU A 530 9.25 -13.86 -5.90
N LYS A 531 8.80 -12.84 -5.16
CA LYS A 531 7.38 -12.53 -4.99
C LYS A 531 6.68 -12.18 -6.31
N ALA A 532 7.35 -11.40 -7.16
CA ALA A 532 6.81 -11.10 -8.48
C ALA A 532 6.73 -12.35 -9.37
N LYS A 533 7.73 -13.25 -9.29
CA LYS A 533 7.69 -14.54 -9.99
C LYS A 533 6.50 -15.37 -9.52
N GLN A 534 6.26 -15.50 -8.23
CA GLN A 534 5.12 -16.21 -7.66
C GLN A 534 3.77 -15.63 -8.13
N LEU A 535 3.65 -14.29 -8.24
CA LEU A 535 2.47 -13.67 -8.83
C LEU A 535 2.33 -14.00 -10.32
N ILE A 536 3.42 -13.95 -11.08
CA ILE A 536 3.41 -14.31 -12.51
C ILE A 536 2.99 -15.77 -12.69
N ASP A 537 3.50 -16.67 -11.86
CA ASP A 537 3.12 -18.09 -11.88
C ASP A 537 1.62 -18.25 -11.55
N TYR A 538 1.12 -17.52 -10.56
CA TYR A 538 -0.31 -17.52 -10.20
C TYR A 538 -1.23 -17.06 -11.35
N VAL A 539 -0.87 -15.98 -12.06
CA VAL A 539 -1.71 -15.47 -13.15
C VAL A 539 -1.61 -16.31 -14.42
N ASN A 540 -0.50 -17.00 -14.63
CA ASN A 540 -0.29 -17.83 -15.83
C ASN A 540 -0.82 -19.25 -15.69
N GLN A 541 -0.90 -19.78 -14.46
CA GLN A 541 -1.38 -21.14 -14.23
C GLN A 541 -2.88 -21.24 -14.50
N LYS A 542 -3.33 -22.37 -15.10
CA LYS A 542 -4.68 -22.54 -15.61
C LYS A 542 -5.41 -23.77 -15.07
N ILE A 543 -4.79 -24.52 -14.16
CA ILE A 543 -5.25 -25.85 -13.75
C ILE A 543 -5.50 -25.92 -12.26
N GLU A 544 -4.51 -25.46 -11.46
CA GLU A 544 -4.62 -25.49 -10.02
C GLU A 544 -5.71 -24.53 -9.56
N CYS A 545 -6.49 -24.93 -8.57
CA CYS A 545 -7.49 -24.07 -7.95
C CYS A 545 -6.83 -22.79 -7.42
N ARG A 546 -7.37 -21.60 -7.76
CA ARG A 546 -6.83 -20.30 -7.35
C ARG A 546 -6.72 -20.16 -5.84
N ASN A 547 -7.72 -20.64 -5.10
CA ASN A 547 -7.68 -20.64 -3.65
C ASN A 547 -6.58 -21.52 -3.08
N ILE A 548 -6.41 -22.74 -3.61
CA ILE A 548 -5.32 -23.64 -3.15
C ILE A 548 -3.96 -22.99 -3.37
N ASN A 549 -3.75 -22.36 -4.52
CA ASN A 549 -2.50 -21.69 -4.82
C ASN A 549 -2.20 -20.54 -3.85
N LEU A 550 -3.23 -19.72 -3.53
CA LEU A 550 -3.11 -18.67 -2.52
C LEU A 550 -2.82 -19.23 -1.12
N LEU A 551 -3.51 -20.30 -0.72
CA LEU A 551 -3.30 -20.93 0.59
C LEU A 551 -1.89 -21.51 0.72
N LYS A 552 -1.40 -22.21 -0.31
CA LYS A 552 -0.01 -22.69 -0.36
C LYS A 552 1.00 -21.57 -0.21
N TYR A 553 0.76 -20.43 -0.84
CA TYR A 553 1.60 -19.24 -0.72
C TYR A 553 1.72 -18.77 0.74
N PHE A 554 0.64 -18.80 1.52
CA PHE A 554 0.62 -18.43 2.93
C PHE A 554 0.96 -19.60 3.88
N GLY A 555 1.44 -20.73 3.35
CA GLY A 555 1.89 -21.87 4.14
C GLY A 555 0.75 -22.79 4.64
N GLU A 556 -0.43 -22.72 4.03
CA GLU A 556 -1.53 -23.64 4.32
C GLU A 556 -1.60 -24.79 3.30
N ASN A 557 -1.65 -26.02 3.79
CA ASN A 557 -1.79 -27.23 2.99
C ASN A 557 -3.26 -27.70 2.97
N LYS A 558 -4.09 -27.05 2.15
CA LYS A 558 -5.46 -27.48 1.93
C LYS A 558 -5.59 -28.15 0.57
N ILE A 559 -6.28 -29.30 0.52
CA ILE A 559 -6.41 -30.15 -0.66
C ILE A 559 -7.72 -29.88 -1.42
N GLU A 560 -8.77 -29.39 -0.73
CA GLU A 560 -10.09 -29.24 -1.33
C GLU A 560 -10.17 -28.04 -2.29
N LYS A 561 -10.62 -28.31 -3.53
CA LYS A 561 -10.88 -27.29 -4.56
C LYS A 561 -12.06 -26.40 -4.14
N CYS A 562 -11.97 -25.10 -4.39
CA CYS A 562 -13.02 -24.13 -4.01
C CYS A 562 -14.31 -24.23 -4.83
N LYS A 563 -14.29 -24.88 -5.98
CA LYS A 563 -15.41 -25.05 -6.94
C LYS A 563 -16.00 -23.76 -7.52
N ASN A 564 -15.48 -22.59 -7.19
CA ASN A 564 -16.01 -21.29 -7.61
C ASN A 564 -15.01 -20.39 -8.37
N CYS A 565 -13.70 -20.69 -8.39
CA CYS A 565 -12.74 -19.93 -9.19
C CYS A 565 -12.82 -20.29 -10.69
N ASP A 566 -12.20 -19.46 -11.54
CA ASP A 566 -12.16 -19.69 -13.00
C ASP A 566 -11.63 -21.08 -13.36
N ASN A 567 -10.52 -21.52 -12.74
CA ASN A 567 -9.93 -22.83 -13.01
C ASN A 567 -10.84 -24.00 -12.57
N CYS A 568 -11.49 -23.89 -11.42
CA CYS A 568 -12.44 -24.90 -10.97
C CYS A 568 -13.71 -24.96 -11.86
N ASN A 569 -14.25 -23.79 -12.24
CA ASN A 569 -15.44 -23.72 -13.09
C ASN A 569 -15.15 -24.20 -14.51
N MET A 570 -13.94 -23.97 -15.04
CA MET A 570 -13.53 -24.54 -16.31
C MET A 570 -13.51 -26.08 -16.25
N GLY A 571 -12.95 -26.64 -15.17
CA GLY A 571 -12.98 -28.08 -14.94
C GLY A 571 -14.38 -28.67 -14.84
N LEU A 572 -15.31 -28.00 -14.14
CA LEU A 572 -16.72 -28.45 -14.06
C LEU A 572 -17.45 -28.35 -15.41
N ARG A 573 -17.17 -27.29 -16.19
CA ARG A 573 -17.74 -27.15 -17.54
C ARG A 573 -17.26 -28.27 -18.49
N ILE A 574 -16.01 -28.66 -18.39
CA ILE A 574 -15.41 -29.72 -19.19
C ILE A 574 -16.02 -31.09 -18.80
N LYS A 575 -16.24 -31.37 -17.50
CA LYS A 575 -16.88 -32.61 -17.04
C LYS A 575 -18.33 -32.77 -17.50
N ASN A 576 -19.08 -31.67 -17.54
CA ASN A 576 -20.54 -31.72 -17.76
C ASN A 576 -20.97 -31.41 -19.20
N ASN A 577 -20.04 -31.12 -20.15
CA ASN A 577 -20.43 -30.58 -21.45
C ASN A 577 -19.98 -31.40 -22.65
N SER A 578 -20.66 -31.08 -23.76
CA SER A 578 -20.48 -31.60 -25.11
C SER A 578 -19.01 -31.52 -25.56
N GLU A 579 -18.67 -32.36 -26.52
CA GLU A 579 -17.41 -32.41 -27.26
C GLU A 579 -16.85 -31.03 -27.67
N LYS A 580 -17.74 -30.09 -28.01
CA LYS A 580 -17.41 -28.70 -28.34
C LYS A 580 -16.65 -27.97 -27.23
N VAL A 581 -16.94 -28.20 -25.94
CA VAL A 581 -16.27 -27.57 -24.82
C VAL A 581 -14.87 -28.16 -24.60
N VAL A 582 -14.74 -29.47 -24.83
CA VAL A 582 -13.44 -30.16 -24.78
C VAL A 582 -12.54 -29.66 -25.92
N LYS A 583 -13.07 -29.58 -27.15
CA LYS A 583 -12.36 -29.02 -28.31
C LYS A 583 -11.87 -27.59 -28.04
N ASN A 584 -12.73 -26.74 -27.46
CA ASN A 584 -12.31 -25.35 -27.08
C ASN A 584 -11.24 -25.33 -25.99
N ALA A 585 -11.25 -26.25 -25.03
CA ALA A 585 -10.19 -26.36 -24.01
C ALA A 585 -8.85 -26.78 -24.62
N ILE A 586 -8.88 -27.70 -25.59
CA ILE A 586 -7.67 -28.12 -26.33
C ILE A 586 -7.13 -26.96 -27.16
N ILE A 587 -7.96 -26.27 -27.92
CA ILE A 587 -7.59 -25.08 -28.70
C ILE A 587 -6.98 -24.03 -27.79
N PHE A 588 -7.56 -23.80 -26.62
CA PHE A 588 -7.06 -22.85 -25.66
C PHE A 588 -5.67 -23.23 -25.12
N LEU A 589 -5.38 -24.51 -24.88
CA LEU A 589 -4.05 -24.98 -24.46
C LEU A 589 -2.99 -24.83 -25.57
N LEU A 590 -3.42 -24.82 -26.84
CA LEU A 590 -2.56 -24.70 -28.01
C LEU A 590 -2.39 -23.26 -28.54
N ASN A 591 -3.20 -22.30 -28.04
CA ASN A 591 -3.25 -20.92 -28.57
C ASN A 591 -1.95 -20.12 -28.47
N TYR A 592 -0.98 -20.56 -27.68
CA TYR A 592 0.25 -19.79 -27.44
C TYR A 592 1.53 -20.53 -27.77
N GLU A 593 1.50 -21.86 -27.85
CA GLU A 593 2.65 -22.70 -28.17
C GLU A 593 2.18 -24.09 -28.59
N SER A 594 2.90 -24.70 -29.53
CA SER A 594 2.73 -26.11 -29.83
C SER A 594 3.04 -26.99 -28.61
N LYS A 595 2.19 -27.97 -28.32
CA LYS A 595 2.32 -28.87 -27.16
C LYS A 595 2.26 -30.32 -27.54
N SER A 596 2.96 -31.19 -26.80
CA SER A 596 2.85 -32.62 -27.01
C SER A 596 1.47 -33.16 -26.64
N PRO A 597 0.96 -34.19 -27.31
CA PRO A 597 -0.30 -34.85 -26.92
C PRO A 597 -0.29 -35.29 -25.46
N ASN A 598 0.84 -35.80 -24.96
CA ASN A 598 0.98 -36.20 -23.56
C ASN A 598 0.87 -35.03 -22.58
N PHE A 599 1.32 -33.84 -22.96
CA PHE A 599 1.09 -32.64 -22.16
C PHE A 599 -0.39 -32.32 -22.04
N ILE A 600 -1.13 -32.33 -23.16
CA ILE A 600 -2.57 -32.06 -23.16
C ILE A 600 -3.36 -33.13 -22.38
N LEU A 601 -2.98 -34.41 -22.53
CA LEU A 601 -3.54 -35.49 -21.75
C LEU A 601 -3.35 -35.28 -20.25
N ARG A 602 -2.14 -35.03 -19.79
CA ARG A 602 -1.84 -34.76 -18.35
C ARG A 602 -2.59 -33.54 -17.81
N GLN A 603 -2.79 -32.53 -18.65
CA GLN A 603 -3.48 -31.29 -18.24
C GLN A 603 -5.00 -31.48 -18.07
N LEU A 604 -5.60 -32.43 -18.78
CA LEU A 604 -7.01 -32.64 -18.81
C LEU A 604 -7.46 -34.00 -18.22
N GLU A 605 -6.53 -34.91 -17.85
CA GLU A 605 -6.84 -36.25 -17.31
C GLU A 605 -7.62 -36.25 -16.00
N GLU A 606 -7.47 -35.21 -15.17
CA GLU A 606 -8.28 -35.06 -13.95
C GLU A 606 -9.75 -34.68 -14.25
N VAL A 607 -10.04 -34.23 -15.47
CA VAL A 607 -11.30 -33.60 -15.84
C VAL A 607 -12.08 -34.41 -16.90
N ILE A 608 -11.36 -35.20 -17.71
CA ILE A 608 -11.92 -36.01 -18.79
C ILE A 608 -11.22 -37.36 -18.79
N GLU A 609 -11.97 -38.41 -19.02
CA GLU A 609 -11.42 -39.74 -19.20
C GLU A 609 -10.44 -39.79 -20.38
N LYS A 610 -9.29 -40.39 -20.14
CA LYS A 610 -8.14 -40.42 -21.07
C LYS A 610 -8.51 -40.95 -22.45
N GLU A 611 -9.40 -41.97 -22.52
CA GLU A 611 -9.90 -42.56 -23.76
C GLU A 611 -10.75 -41.57 -24.57
N ARG A 612 -11.67 -40.85 -23.90
CA ARG A 612 -12.50 -39.81 -24.51
C ARG A 612 -11.67 -38.64 -25.01
N LEU A 613 -10.68 -38.21 -24.25
CA LEU A 613 -9.79 -37.11 -24.64
C LEU A 613 -8.94 -37.49 -25.86
N ASN A 614 -8.40 -38.72 -25.89
CA ASN A 614 -7.68 -39.25 -27.04
C ASN A 614 -8.59 -39.34 -28.32
N SER A 615 -9.85 -39.73 -28.17
CA SER A 615 -10.83 -39.75 -29.26
C SER A 615 -11.04 -38.34 -29.83
N ILE A 616 -11.21 -37.33 -28.95
CA ILE A 616 -11.44 -35.95 -29.39
C ILE A 616 -10.17 -35.36 -30.03
N LEU A 617 -8.96 -35.64 -29.51
CA LEU A 617 -7.73 -35.21 -30.14
C LEU A 617 -7.54 -35.80 -31.53
N LYS A 618 -7.82 -37.10 -31.72
CA LYS A 618 -7.80 -37.73 -33.04
C LYS A 618 -8.79 -37.10 -34.01
N GLN A 619 -10.00 -36.82 -33.53
CA GLN A 619 -11.04 -36.18 -34.34
C GLN A 619 -10.64 -34.77 -34.76
N MET A 620 -10.07 -33.96 -33.86
CA MET A 620 -9.60 -32.58 -34.15
C MET A 620 -8.44 -32.58 -35.18
N ILE A 621 -7.59 -33.61 -35.15
CA ILE A 621 -6.53 -33.79 -36.16
C ILE A 621 -7.15 -34.17 -37.52
N LEU A 622 -8.14 -35.07 -37.53
CA LEU A 622 -8.87 -35.46 -38.76
C LEU A 622 -9.70 -34.31 -39.36
N GLU A 623 -10.25 -33.44 -38.50
CA GLU A 623 -10.96 -32.23 -38.90
C GLU A 623 -10.01 -31.07 -39.29
N GLU A 624 -8.70 -31.31 -39.28
CA GLU A 624 -7.65 -30.31 -39.54
C GLU A 624 -7.74 -29.04 -38.68
N SER A 625 -8.51 -29.08 -37.59
CA SER A 625 -8.59 -27.97 -36.64
C SER A 625 -7.32 -27.80 -35.77
N ILE A 626 -6.54 -28.88 -35.61
CA ILE A 626 -5.21 -28.92 -35.07
C ILE A 626 -4.29 -29.77 -35.97
N LEU A 627 -3.04 -29.36 -36.11
CA LEU A 627 -2.06 -30.06 -36.91
C LEU A 627 -0.92 -30.60 -36.01
N ARG A 628 -0.16 -31.55 -36.54
CA ARG A 628 0.99 -32.16 -35.87
C ARG A 628 2.27 -31.83 -36.63
N ASP A 629 3.26 -31.31 -35.95
CA ASP A 629 4.57 -31.01 -36.54
C ASP A 629 5.49 -32.26 -36.59
N LYS A 630 6.69 -32.10 -37.17
CA LYS A 630 7.72 -33.16 -37.29
C LYS A 630 8.23 -33.66 -35.94
N ASN A 631 8.08 -32.88 -34.87
CA ASN A 631 8.48 -33.18 -33.50
C ASN A 631 7.32 -33.78 -32.68
N ASN A 632 6.22 -34.16 -33.33
CA ASN A 632 5.01 -34.68 -32.69
C ASN A 632 4.30 -33.71 -31.75
N LEU A 633 4.51 -32.38 -31.93
CA LEU A 633 3.77 -31.36 -31.22
C LEU A 633 2.52 -30.95 -31.99
N LEU A 634 1.43 -30.69 -31.22
CA LEU A 634 0.15 -30.24 -31.78
C LEU A 634 0.14 -28.69 -31.76
N TYR A 635 -0.43 -28.10 -32.84
CA TYR A 635 -0.64 -26.65 -32.96
C TYR A 635 -1.98 -26.40 -33.70
N ILE A 636 -2.52 -25.20 -33.57
CA ILE A 636 -3.78 -24.81 -34.20
C ILE A 636 -3.56 -24.57 -35.69
N ASN A 637 -4.42 -25.10 -36.54
CA ASN A 637 -4.48 -24.69 -37.93
C ASN A 637 -5.26 -23.36 -37.99
N LEU A 638 -4.54 -22.26 -38.30
CA LEU A 638 -5.07 -20.89 -38.40
C LEU A 638 -5.74 -20.65 -39.72
#